data_27e8664a378397a63016b97b8e3703a8
#
_entry.id   27e8664a378397a63016b97b8e3703a8
#
_cell.length_a   1.000
_cell.length_b   1.000
_cell.length_c   1.000
_cell.angle_alpha   90.00
_cell.angle_beta   90.00
_cell.angle_gamma   90.00
#
_symmetry.space_group_name_H-M   'P 1'
#
loop_
_entity.id
_entity.type
_entity.pdbx_description
1 polymer ?
#
loop_
_entity_poly.entity_id
_entity_poly.type
_entity_poly.pdbx_seq_one_letter_code
_entity_poly.pdbx_strand_id
1 'polypeptide(L)'
;MKARFMNILLSVFVSLNAICSVSAQNADGDARLKESVIGDLRLEDIRQHLDSVRQNRHRPTVALVLCGGGAKGAAEIGAMQYMKNVGIPVDLVLGTSIGGLIGGIYSLGYSEDQLDALIRSLDWNYTLSDKIPQEYSSYAQRKYREKYILSFPFYYDSTPYGLKIEDNSRIERKSLNKIRLGAGNSDASSMVKNNLLGSLPSGMIYGQNVNNIFSALSVGYQDSIDFYKLPIPFICVATDLVSGKAKVWNEGKLNIALRSTMSIPGMFTPVKTDGMVLVDGGMRNNFPTDIAKAAGADIIIGIDLSEGFKGYDQINNLMDIFGAGIDMMGRNSFENNVMISDVTIKPDLEGYNMLSFDAQSIDTMYQRGYQAALAAADKLDSLKAVIGPDTMTLGRKRAEDIINKKVMVDGVEIIGVTEAESAYLMKQLKIKAGTMMDKDDFEDAQATILGTGAFDYVNYELSGTCEPYRLRFMCRRGPISQLGLSGRFDSEEIVSMLVNVGFGVHKLQGHSLDFTGKVGTNPYAKFVYSYINPKGMTLNALAGVRYTDRNMFSIGDNKFKINFLDVRQELYLSNIRWSKFFLKVGARNDYYHVSSMMAKQVTGDYDINQLSNDYISAFVDAIADSFDNSYIPTKGRSLKLSYEWVFGGFPRKFNNFHTFQFSGKWLLGGDIFAAMPSIDARYLLGSDVPVPYTNTIGGTMAGRYLDQQIPFMGIDNAAAMQTMLAVGGLDVRFKLFKNNYLSGVFNYAATFDDFKDINSWSSDVYDYFGCGLQYVYNSIIGPVKGNIHWSSYNRRVGAYLSVGFDF
;
A
#
# COMPACT_ATOMS: atom_id res chain seq x y z
N MET A 1 -9.01 20.37 21.71
CA MET A 1 -8.39 19.29 20.94
C MET A 1 -6.90 19.50 20.67
N LYS A 2 -6.43 20.68 20.23
CA LYS A 2 -4.99 20.99 20.03
C LYS A 2 -4.13 20.74 21.30
N ALA A 3 -4.59 21.09 22.49
CA ALA A 3 -3.82 20.92 23.73
C ALA A 3 -3.66 19.45 24.16
N ARG A 4 -4.62 18.55 23.85
CA ARG A 4 -4.48 17.11 24.15
C ARG A 4 -3.57 16.39 23.15
N PHE A 5 -3.52 16.83 21.90
CA PHE A 5 -2.59 16.29 20.89
C PHE A 5 -1.16 16.70 21.19
N MET A 6 -0.97 17.94 21.68
CA MET A 6 0.34 18.47 22.11
C MET A 6 0.88 17.71 23.34
N ASN A 7 0.01 17.34 24.29
CA ASN A 7 0.41 16.57 25.48
C ASN A 7 0.79 15.11 25.16
N ILE A 8 0.20 14.51 24.10
CA ILE A 8 0.61 13.18 23.62
C ILE A 8 1.97 13.26 22.95
N LEU A 9 2.23 14.27 22.13
CA LEU A 9 3.55 14.51 21.53
C LEU A 9 4.62 14.82 22.59
N LEU A 10 4.27 15.58 23.64
CA LEU A 10 5.21 15.90 24.73
C LEU A 10 5.55 14.66 25.58
N SER A 11 4.61 13.72 25.79
CA SER A 11 4.89 12.49 26.51
C SER A 11 5.78 11.51 25.74
N VAL A 12 5.70 11.50 24.42
CA VAL A 12 6.64 10.75 23.54
C VAL A 12 8.04 11.37 23.61
N PHE A 13 8.12 12.71 23.66
CA PHE A 13 9.38 13.43 23.76
C PHE A 13 10.08 13.21 25.11
N VAL A 14 9.33 13.15 26.20
CA VAL A 14 9.87 12.89 27.56
C VAL A 14 10.36 11.44 27.66
N SER A 15 9.71 10.49 27.00
CA SER A 15 10.17 9.09 26.95
C SER A 15 11.45 8.92 26.13
N LEU A 16 11.63 9.69 25.07
CA LEU A 16 12.89 9.71 24.29
C LEU A 16 14.04 10.36 25.07
N ASN A 17 13.78 11.43 25.83
CA ASN A 17 14.81 12.05 26.69
C ASN A 17 15.25 11.16 27.85
N ALA A 18 14.39 10.28 28.38
CA ALA A 18 14.76 9.32 29.39
C ALA A 18 15.73 8.23 28.87
N ILE A 19 15.67 7.94 27.56
CA ILE A 19 16.62 7.03 26.89
C ILE A 19 17.95 7.74 26.61
N CYS A 20 17.94 9.06 26.32
CA CYS A 20 19.16 9.83 26.09
C CYS A 20 19.94 10.19 27.38
N SER A 21 19.28 10.25 28.56
CA SER A 21 19.97 10.62 29.80
C SER A 21 20.82 9.50 30.44
N VAL A 22 20.72 8.26 29.92
CA VAL A 22 21.60 7.14 30.34
C VAL A 22 22.95 7.14 29.60
N SER A 23 23.08 7.90 28.51
CA SER A 23 24.29 7.89 27.65
C SER A 23 25.35 8.96 27.99
N ALA A 24 25.12 9.80 29.02
CA ALA A 24 26.04 10.92 29.32
C ALA A 24 27.10 10.61 30.39
N GLN A 25 27.26 9.36 30.79
CA GLN A 25 28.38 8.97 31.65
C GLN A 25 29.21 7.91 30.93
N ASN A 26 30.34 8.31 30.38
CA ASN A 26 31.58 7.56 30.10
C ASN A 26 32.13 7.83 28.68
N ALA A 27 32.92 8.87 28.57
CA ALA A 27 33.82 9.07 27.42
C ALA A 27 34.91 7.94 27.33
N ASP A 28 35.22 7.30 28.46
CA ASP A 28 36.15 6.13 28.50
C ASP A 28 35.45 4.82 28.06
N GLY A 29 34.11 4.76 28.05
CA GLY A 29 33.37 3.60 27.58
C GLY A 29 33.36 3.45 26.05
N ASP A 30 33.47 4.57 25.33
CA ASP A 30 33.32 4.57 23.87
C ASP A 30 34.56 4.01 23.14
N ALA A 31 35.75 4.21 23.70
CA ALA A 31 36.99 3.58 23.19
C ALA A 31 37.01 2.05 23.40
N ARG A 32 36.55 1.56 24.57
CA ARG A 32 36.40 0.13 24.85
C ARG A 32 35.26 -0.53 24.03
N LEU A 33 34.18 0.20 23.73
CA LEU A 33 33.10 -0.28 22.86
C LEU A 33 33.55 -0.41 21.40
N LYS A 34 34.39 0.52 20.92
CA LYS A 34 35.00 0.42 19.57
C LYS A 34 35.92 -0.76 19.44
N GLU A 35 36.78 -0.99 20.43
CA GLU A 35 37.70 -2.16 20.46
C GLU A 35 36.95 -3.50 20.47
N SER A 36 35.78 -3.57 21.15
CA SER A 36 34.99 -4.80 21.19
C SER A 36 34.24 -5.09 19.87
N VAL A 37 33.78 -4.08 19.14
CA VAL A 37 33.07 -4.26 17.87
C VAL A 37 34.02 -4.72 16.76
N ILE A 38 35.23 -4.17 16.72
CA ILE A 38 36.25 -4.54 15.72
C ILE A 38 36.90 -5.87 16.10
N GLY A 39 37.05 -6.17 17.38
CA GLY A 39 37.65 -7.44 17.87
C GLY A 39 36.82 -8.69 17.58
N ASP A 40 35.50 -8.56 17.48
CA ASP A 40 34.58 -9.66 17.19
C ASP A 40 34.37 -9.91 15.67
N LEU A 41 34.97 -9.07 14.80
CA LEU A 41 34.82 -9.17 13.35
C LEU A 41 35.72 -10.20 12.75
N ARG A 42 35.17 -11.17 12.01
CA ARG A 42 35.95 -12.14 11.21
C ARG A 42 36.41 -11.46 9.91
N LEU A 43 37.43 -10.57 10.03
CA LEU A 43 38.03 -9.88 8.90
C LEU A 43 39.22 -10.61 8.29
N GLU A 44 39.58 -11.78 8.84
CA GLU A 44 40.80 -12.52 8.45
C GLU A 44 40.78 -12.91 6.96
N ASP A 45 39.62 -13.39 6.46
CA ASP A 45 39.50 -13.79 5.06
C ASP A 45 39.61 -12.58 4.10
N ILE A 46 39.07 -11.43 4.52
CA ILE A 46 39.19 -10.16 3.77
C ILE A 46 40.66 -9.68 3.78
N ARG A 47 41.36 -9.76 4.93
CA ARG A 47 42.78 -9.41 5.03
C ARG A 47 43.63 -10.29 4.13
N GLN A 48 43.44 -11.60 4.18
CA GLN A 48 44.11 -12.53 3.30
C GLN A 48 43.85 -12.26 1.83
N HIS A 49 42.60 -11.88 1.50
CA HIS A 49 42.30 -11.50 0.13
C HIS A 49 43.08 -10.22 -0.27
N LEU A 50 43.06 -9.17 0.56
CA LEU A 50 43.83 -7.94 0.28
C LEU A 50 45.34 -8.19 0.21
N ASP A 51 45.89 -9.08 1.08
CA ASP A 51 47.28 -9.53 0.99
C ASP A 51 47.57 -10.24 -0.32
N SER A 52 46.66 -11.07 -0.80
CA SER A 52 46.79 -11.72 -2.10
C SER A 52 46.81 -10.70 -3.25
N VAL A 53 45.95 -9.65 -3.17
CA VAL A 53 45.96 -8.55 -4.14
C VAL A 53 47.30 -7.81 -4.15
N ARG A 54 47.86 -7.46 -2.96
CA ARG A 54 49.19 -6.83 -2.83
C ARG A 54 50.27 -7.64 -3.50
N GLN A 55 50.29 -8.96 -3.17
CA GLN A 55 51.35 -9.87 -3.68
C GLN A 55 51.23 -10.11 -5.19
N ASN A 56 50.02 -10.34 -5.69
CA ASN A 56 49.79 -10.66 -7.10
C ASN A 56 49.83 -9.47 -8.03
N ARG A 57 49.45 -8.29 -7.55
CA ARG A 57 49.36 -7.06 -8.37
C ARG A 57 50.48 -6.08 -8.11
N HIS A 58 51.33 -6.35 -7.09
CA HIS A 58 52.46 -5.51 -6.68
C HIS A 58 52.08 -4.03 -6.48
N ARG A 59 50.89 -3.79 -5.91
CA ARG A 59 50.36 -2.44 -5.64
C ARG A 59 49.60 -2.40 -4.31
N PRO A 60 49.46 -1.18 -3.72
CA PRO A 60 48.59 -1.01 -2.55
C PRO A 60 47.13 -1.30 -2.89
N THR A 61 46.40 -1.77 -1.89
CA THR A 61 44.95 -2.08 -1.98
C THR A 61 44.12 -0.84 -1.72
N VAL A 62 42.99 -0.73 -2.43
CA VAL A 62 42.10 0.44 -2.37
C VAL A 62 40.74 0.02 -1.83
N ALA A 63 40.31 0.65 -0.74
CA ALA A 63 38.95 0.55 -0.22
C ALA A 63 38.13 1.78 -0.64
N LEU A 64 36.94 1.55 -1.17
CA LEU A 64 35.92 2.56 -1.43
C LEU A 64 34.89 2.54 -0.29
N VAL A 65 34.71 3.67 0.39
CA VAL A 65 33.74 3.83 1.48
C VAL A 65 32.63 4.77 1.08
N LEU A 66 31.41 4.28 1.13
CA LEU A 66 30.18 4.95 0.72
C LEU A 66 29.33 5.33 1.94
N CYS A 67 28.91 6.57 2.03
CA CYS A 67 28.18 7.16 3.15
C CYS A 67 26.66 6.90 3.03
N GLY A 68 25.95 6.88 4.14
CA GLY A 68 24.48 6.91 4.11
C GLY A 68 23.93 8.29 3.82
N GLY A 69 22.80 8.38 3.05
CA GLY A 69 22.21 9.68 2.70
C GLY A 69 20.91 9.61 1.89
N GLY A 70 20.30 8.44 1.72
CA GLY A 70 19.09 8.26 0.93
C GLY A 70 19.27 8.64 -0.54
N ALA A 71 18.38 9.49 -1.11
CA ALA A 71 18.45 9.92 -2.51
C ALA A 71 19.82 10.51 -2.93
N LYS A 72 20.56 11.07 -1.97
CA LYS A 72 21.88 11.65 -2.18
C LYS A 72 22.92 10.65 -2.71
N GLY A 73 22.66 9.34 -2.59
CA GLY A 73 23.47 8.28 -3.17
C GLY A 73 23.70 8.41 -4.69
N ALA A 74 22.86 9.16 -5.41
CA ALA A 74 23.10 9.48 -6.81
C ALA A 74 24.44 10.21 -7.02
N ALA A 75 24.89 11.00 -6.05
CA ALA A 75 26.18 11.67 -6.09
C ALA A 75 27.36 10.69 -5.91
N GLU A 76 27.16 9.59 -5.17
CA GLU A 76 28.19 8.55 -5.06
C GLU A 76 28.45 7.90 -6.42
N ILE A 77 27.37 7.58 -7.17
CA ILE A 77 27.51 7.00 -8.51
C ILE A 77 28.26 7.94 -9.45
N GLY A 78 27.95 9.26 -9.37
CA GLY A 78 28.68 10.28 -10.16
C GLY A 78 30.17 10.35 -9.80
N ALA A 79 30.50 10.30 -8.52
CA ALA A 79 31.89 10.28 -8.07
C ALA A 79 32.63 8.99 -8.47
N MET A 80 31.97 7.83 -8.33
CA MET A 80 32.49 6.53 -8.78
C MET A 80 32.75 6.51 -10.29
N GLN A 81 31.88 7.13 -11.09
CA GLN A 81 32.07 7.25 -12.54
C GLN A 81 33.34 8.06 -12.89
N TYR A 82 33.63 9.15 -12.16
CA TYR A 82 34.87 9.88 -12.34
C TYR A 82 36.08 9.02 -11.95
N MET A 83 36.05 8.34 -10.79
CA MET A 83 37.14 7.43 -10.35
C MET A 83 37.43 6.32 -11.38
N LYS A 84 36.39 5.75 -11.98
CA LYS A 84 36.53 4.79 -13.09
C LYS A 84 37.23 5.42 -14.29
N ASN A 85 36.83 6.63 -14.69
CA ASN A 85 37.39 7.31 -15.85
C ASN A 85 38.88 7.64 -15.68
N VAL A 86 39.30 7.95 -14.46
CA VAL A 86 40.74 8.15 -14.17
C VAL A 86 41.48 6.84 -13.87
N GLY A 87 40.78 5.71 -13.76
CA GLY A 87 41.35 4.38 -13.61
C GLY A 87 41.83 4.05 -12.19
N ILE A 88 41.09 4.47 -11.18
CA ILE A 88 41.29 4.06 -9.77
C ILE A 88 40.67 2.66 -9.57
N PRO A 89 41.46 1.64 -9.20
CA PRO A 89 40.91 0.30 -8.90
C PRO A 89 40.23 0.28 -7.53
N VAL A 90 39.26 -0.61 -7.35
CA VAL A 90 38.58 -0.84 -6.06
C VAL A 90 38.74 -2.32 -5.67
N ASP A 91 39.33 -2.61 -4.52
CA ASP A 91 39.61 -3.98 -4.03
C ASP A 91 38.68 -4.37 -2.87
N LEU A 92 38.05 -3.39 -2.19
CA LEU A 92 37.13 -3.58 -1.11
C LEU A 92 36.09 -2.44 -1.12
N VAL A 93 34.84 -2.77 -0.94
CA VAL A 93 33.74 -1.77 -0.83
C VAL A 93 33.10 -1.85 0.55
N LEU A 94 32.93 -0.71 1.17
CA LEU A 94 32.18 -0.59 2.42
C LEU A 94 31.06 0.45 2.24
N GLY A 95 29.93 0.23 2.90
CA GLY A 95 28.85 1.21 2.83
C GLY A 95 27.84 1.11 3.95
N THR A 96 27.13 2.23 4.16
CA THR A 96 26.03 2.33 5.11
C THR A 96 24.81 2.88 4.41
N SER A 97 23.60 2.36 4.73
CA SER A 97 22.34 2.84 4.15
C SER A 97 22.38 2.80 2.61
N ILE A 98 22.11 3.90 1.92
CA ILE A 98 22.20 3.98 0.45
C ILE A 98 23.59 3.60 -0.06
N GLY A 99 24.67 4.00 0.64
CA GLY A 99 26.02 3.62 0.28
C GLY A 99 26.24 2.11 0.39
N GLY A 100 25.58 1.46 1.37
CA GLY A 100 25.53 0.00 1.45
C GLY A 100 24.79 -0.65 0.28
N LEU A 101 23.71 -0.02 -0.23
CA LEU A 101 22.97 -0.52 -1.39
C LEU A 101 23.79 -0.38 -2.67
N ILE A 102 24.32 0.82 -2.95
CA ILE A 102 25.13 1.10 -4.14
C ILE A 102 26.39 0.23 -4.11
N GLY A 103 27.09 0.18 -2.97
CA GLY A 103 28.28 -0.61 -2.79
C GLY A 103 28.01 -2.11 -2.93
N GLY A 104 26.90 -2.62 -2.38
CA GLY A 104 26.53 -4.03 -2.50
C GLY A 104 26.23 -4.45 -3.94
N ILE A 105 25.50 -3.62 -4.70
CA ILE A 105 25.22 -3.89 -6.11
C ILE A 105 26.51 -3.78 -6.95
N TYR A 106 27.32 -2.77 -6.68
CA TYR A 106 28.64 -2.62 -7.31
C TYR A 106 29.54 -3.84 -7.04
N SER A 107 29.51 -4.33 -5.83
CA SER A 107 30.30 -5.53 -5.43
C SER A 107 29.86 -6.82 -6.12
N LEU A 108 28.60 -6.88 -6.61
CA LEU A 108 28.14 -7.95 -7.49
C LEU A 108 28.70 -7.89 -8.91
N GLY A 109 29.50 -6.85 -9.24
CA GLY A 109 30.14 -6.66 -10.53
C GLY A 109 29.34 -5.80 -11.52
N TYR A 110 28.30 -5.09 -11.07
CA TYR A 110 27.61 -4.08 -11.89
C TYR A 110 28.49 -2.84 -12.04
N SER A 111 28.51 -2.28 -13.23
CA SER A 111 29.28 -1.06 -13.52
C SER A 111 28.54 0.20 -13.05
N GLU A 112 29.28 1.31 -12.95
CA GLU A 112 28.76 2.61 -12.59
C GLU A 112 27.67 3.07 -13.59
N ASP A 113 27.87 2.78 -14.88
CA ASP A 113 26.87 3.07 -15.93
C ASP A 113 25.57 2.28 -15.70
N GLN A 114 25.67 1.04 -15.22
CA GLN A 114 24.53 0.19 -14.91
C GLN A 114 23.83 0.64 -13.63
N LEU A 115 24.58 1.13 -12.62
CA LEU A 115 24.03 1.72 -11.41
C LEU A 115 23.26 3.01 -11.73
N ASP A 116 23.83 3.88 -12.59
CA ASP A 116 23.14 5.11 -13.04
C ASP A 116 21.87 4.78 -13.82
N ALA A 117 21.92 3.83 -14.75
CA ALA A 117 20.74 3.38 -15.49
C ALA A 117 19.66 2.80 -14.57
N LEU A 118 20.06 2.02 -13.56
CA LEU A 118 19.15 1.45 -12.58
C LEU A 118 18.44 2.52 -11.77
N ILE A 119 19.19 3.45 -11.14
CA ILE A 119 18.60 4.48 -10.26
C ILE A 119 17.65 5.40 -11.02
N ARG A 120 17.89 5.65 -12.31
CA ARG A 120 17.03 6.46 -13.18
C ARG A 120 15.79 5.71 -13.68
N SER A 121 15.86 4.39 -13.82
CA SER A 121 14.75 3.57 -14.33
C SER A 121 13.69 3.26 -13.27
N LEU A 122 14.02 3.38 -11.98
CA LEU A 122 13.13 3.04 -10.89
C LEU A 122 12.01 4.07 -10.68
N ASP A 123 10.77 3.59 -10.58
CA ASP A 123 9.69 4.38 -9.96
C ASP A 123 9.86 4.38 -8.45
N TRP A 124 10.53 5.41 -7.94
CA TRP A 124 10.84 5.51 -6.50
C TRP A 124 9.60 5.61 -5.62
N ASN A 125 8.48 6.18 -6.11
CA ASN A 125 7.22 6.23 -5.35
C ASN A 125 6.63 4.83 -5.15
N TYR A 126 6.77 3.96 -6.16
CA TYR A 126 6.38 2.56 -6.08
C TYR A 126 7.42 1.75 -5.28
N THR A 127 8.69 1.90 -5.57
CA THR A 127 9.81 1.18 -4.95
C THR A 127 9.86 1.41 -3.43
N LEU A 128 9.72 2.66 -2.98
CA LEU A 128 9.68 3.02 -1.56
C LEU A 128 8.27 2.90 -0.97
N SER A 129 7.50 1.92 -1.42
CA SER A 129 6.19 1.59 -0.88
C SER A 129 5.99 0.08 -0.89
N ASP A 130 4.99 -0.41 -0.12
CA ASP A 130 4.54 -1.80 -0.17
C ASP A 130 3.26 -1.93 -1.03
N LYS A 131 3.04 -0.99 -1.94
CA LYS A 131 1.88 -1.02 -2.83
C LYS A 131 2.03 -2.14 -3.84
N ILE A 132 0.93 -2.82 -4.07
CA ILE A 132 0.77 -3.74 -5.20
C ILE A 132 -0.17 -3.10 -6.22
N PRO A 133 -0.05 -3.41 -7.52
CA PRO A 133 -1.01 -2.96 -8.51
C PRO A 133 -2.42 -3.39 -8.11
N GLN A 134 -3.40 -2.48 -8.21
CA GLN A 134 -4.75 -2.71 -7.69
C GLN A 134 -5.47 -3.87 -8.40
N GLU A 135 -5.05 -4.22 -9.59
CA GLU A 135 -5.57 -5.37 -10.35
C GLU A 135 -5.39 -6.71 -9.63
N TYR A 136 -4.38 -6.83 -8.76
CA TYR A 136 -4.16 -8.05 -7.94
C TYR A 136 -5.01 -8.07 -6.66
N SER A 137 -5.48 -6.92 -6.18
CA SER A 137 -6.35 -6.86 -5.01
C SER A 137 -7.76 -7.38 -5.33
N SER A 138 -8.34 -8.16 -4.44
CA SER A 138 -9.73 -8.60 -4.59
C SER A 138 -10.68 -7.40 -4.60
N TYR A 139 -11.82 -7.53 -5.31
CA TYR A 139 -12.85 -6.48 -5.35
C TYR A 139 -13.29 -6.04 -3.95
N ALA A 140 -13.48 -7.00 -3.03
CA ALA A 140 -13.88 -6.70 -1.65
C ALA A 140 -12.83 -5.87 -0.90
N GLN A 141 -11.55 -6.18 -1.06
CA GLN A 141 -10.46 -5.43 -0.41
C GLN A 141 -10.31 -4.00 -0.96
N ARG A 142 -10.42 -3.84 -2.29
CA ARG A 142 -10.41 -2.50 -2.90
C ARG A 142 -11.54 -1.65 -2.33
N LYS A 143 -12.76 -2.19 -2.32
CA LYS A 143 -13.93 -1.48 -1.78
C LYS A 143 -13.82 -1.21 -0.28
N TYR A 144 -13.14 -2.05 0.47
CA TYR A 144 -12.86 -1.79 1.88
C TYR A 144 -11.91 -0.60 2.06
N ARG A 145 -10.75 -0.63 1.39
CA ARG A 145 -9.74 0.44 1.50
C ARG A 145 -10.26 1.82 1.08
N GLU A 146 -11.19 1.86 0.13
CA GLU A 146 -11.80 3.09 -0.39
C GLU A 146 -12.92 3.64 0.49
N LYS A 147 -13.25 3.02 1.61
CA LYS A 147 -14.31 3.46 2.53
C LYS A 147 -13.78 4.02 3.85
N TYR A 148 -12.60 3.61 4.28
CA TYR A 148 -12.09 3.94 5.61
C TYR A 148 -10.90 4.87 5.55
N ILE A 149 -11.00 6.00 6.29
CA ILE A 149 -9.90 6.98 6.44
C ILE A 149 -8.80 6.37 7.32
N LEU A 150 -9.21 5.68 8.38
CA LEU A 150 -8.32 5.03 9.32
C LEU A 150 -8.67 3.54 9.39
N SER A 151 -7.65 2.70 9.26
CA SER A 151 -7.77 1.24 9.44
C SER A 151 -6.71 0.79 10.42
N PHE A 152 -7.17 0.22 11.56
CA PHE A 152 -6.30 -0.29 12.61
C PHE A 152 -6.39 -1.80 12.61
N PRO A 153 -5.34 -2.50 12.15
CA PRO A 153 -5.26 -3.93 12.28
C PRO A 153 -5.05 -4.33 13.75
N PHE A 154 -5.66 -5.42 14.21
CA PHE A 154 -5.45 -5.92 15.55
C PHE A 154 -5.41 -7.44 15.59
N TYR A 155 -4.69 -7.96 16.59
CA TYR A 155 -4.67 -9.38 16.89
C TYR A 155 -5.68 -9.68 17.99
N TYR A 156 -6.59 -10.62 17.74
CA TYR A 156 -7.49 -11.14 18.75
C TYR A 156 -6.97 -12.50 19.21
N ASP A 157 -6.55 -12.58 20.48
CA ASP A 157 -6.20 -13.86 21.09
C ASP A 157 -7.46 -14.48 21.70
N SER A 158 -7.98 -15.49 21.01
CA SER A 158 -9.21 -16.19 21.42
C SER A 158 -8.98 -17.30 22.45
N THR A 159 -7.84 -17.33 23.16
CA THR A 159 -7.56 -18.36 24.17
C THR A 159 -7.95 -17.97 25.60
N PRO A 160 -9.25 -18.03 25.97
CA PRO A 160 -9.65 -18.34 27.35
C PRO A 160 -9.75 -19.85 27.61
N TYR A 161 -9.79 -20.68 26.58
CA TYR A 161 -9.95 -22.14 26.72
C TYR A 161 -8.89 -22.85 25.87
N GLY A 162 -7.92 -23.44 26.51
CA GLY A 162 -6.75 -24.14 26.03
C GLY A 162 -6.94 -25.16 24.92
N LEU A 163 -7.15 -24.70 23.70
CA LEU A 163 -6.87 -25.48 22.48
C LEU A 163 -5.46 -25.10 22.02
N LYS A 164 -4.48 -25.90 22.43
CA LYS A 164 -3.13 -25.91 21.87
C LYS A 164 -3.23 -26.46 20.45
N ILE A 165 -3.18 -25.60 19.45
CA ILE A 165 -2.74 -25.99 18.12
C ILE A 165 -1.23 -25.85 18.14
N GLU A 166 -0.50 -26.97 18.16
CA GLU A 166 0.93 -27.02 17.98
C GLU A 166 1.26 -26.58 16.56
N ASP A 167 1.71 -25.35 16.43
CA ASP A 167 2.23 -24.82 15.19
C ASP A 167 3.75 -24.61 15.35
N ASN A 168 4.52 -25.18 14.42
CA ASN A 168 5.98 -25.18 14.42
C ASN A 168 6.65 -23.81 14.23
N SER A 169 5.92 -22.72 14.35
CA SER A 169 6.46 -21.34 14.33
C SER A 169 6.83 -20.85 15.74
N ARG A 170 7.69 -21.56 16.43
CA ARG A 170 7.97 -21.39 17.87
C ARG A 170 8.87 -20.19 18.24
N ILE A 171 9.25 -19.29 17.30
CA ILE A 171 10.30 -18.29 17.57
C ILE A 171 9.79 -16.87 17.87
N GLU A 172 8.57 -16.49 17.53
CA GLU A 172 8.13 -15.08 17.68
C GLU A 172 7.09 -14.76 18.76
N ARG A 173 6.66 -15.72 19.59
CA ARG A 173 5.54 -15.52 20.54
C ARG A 173 5.87 -14.91 21.91
N LYS A 174 7.10 -14.50 22.20
CA LYS A 174 7.47 -13.98 23.55
C LYS A 174 7.35 -12.48 23.74
N SER A 175 7.04 -11.67 22.74
CA SER A 175 7.04 -10.21 22.87
C SER A 175 5.72 -9.48 22.57
N LEU A 176 4.61 -10.19 22.33
CA LEU A 176 3.29 -9.55 22.17
C LEU A 176 2.54 -9.56 23.49
N ASN A 177 2.45 -8.40 24.13
CA ASN A 177 1.70 -8.18 25.36
C ASN A 177 0.24 -8.61 25.18
N LYS A 178 -0.18 -9.58 26.00
CA LYS A 178 -1.55 -10.10 26.06
C LYS A 178 -2.52 -8.99 26.42
N ILE A 179 -3.48 -8.71 25.55
CA ILE A 179 -4.70 -7.96 25.93
C ILE A 179 -5.54 -8.92 26.77
N ARG A 180 -5.46 -8.81 28.07
CA ARG A 180 -6.38 -9.48 28.99
C ARG A 180 -7.60 -8.59 29.21
N LEU A 181 -8.74 -8.96 28.68
CA LEU A 181 -10.03 -8.52 29.17
C LEU A 181 -10.37 -9.36 30.43
N GLY A 182 -9.78 -8.99 31.54
CA GLY A 182 -10.12 -9.53 32.86
C GLY A 182 -10.84 -8.47 33.66
N ALA A 183 -12.03 -8.77 34.11
CA ALA A 183 -12.76 -7.94 35.09
C ALA A 183 -11.98 -7.89 36.42
N GLY A 184 -11.31 -6.76 36.65
CA GLY A 184 -10.60 -6.44 37.88
C GLY A 184 -10.11 -5.00 37.83
N ASN A 185 -10.54 -4.19 38.79
CA ASN A 185 -10.28 -2.76 38.97
C ASN A 185 -8.84 -2.35 38.60
N SER A 186 -8.63 -1.85 37.36
CA SER A 186 -7.47 -1.07 37.00
C SER A 186 -7.94 0.04 36.05
N ASP A 187 -7.47 1.26 36.32
CA ASP A 187 -7.86 2.48 35.62
C ASP A 187 -7.86 2.32 34.07
N ALA A 188 -9.01 2.56 33.46
CA ALA A 188 -9.21 2.52 32.02
C ALA A 188 -8.23 3.42 31.26
N SER A 189 -7.67 4.44 31.89
CA SER A 189 -6.65 5.34 31.31
C SER A 189 -5.28 4.68 31.09
N SER A 190 -4.87 3.75 31.96
CA SER A 190 -3.60 3.01 31.82
C SER A 190 -3.69 1.89 30.78
N MET A 191 -4.88 1.26 30.63
CA MET A 191 -5.14 0.25 29.60
C MET A 191 -5.12 0.83 28.19
N VAL A 192 -5.70 2.01 27.97
CA VAL A 192 -5.71 2.69 26.67
C VAL A 192 -4.30 3.15 26.27
N LYS A 193 -3.49 3.65 27.21
CA LYS A 193 -2.12 4.09 26.93
C LYS A 193 -1.18 2.95 26.52
N ASN A 194 -1.19 1.84 27.23
CA ASN A 194 -0.27 0.73 26.98
C ASN A 194 -0.66 -0.10 25.75
N ASN A 195 -1.96 -0.19 25.44
CA ASN A 195 -2.41 -0.98 24.28
C ASN A 195 -2.43 -0.20 22.97
N LEU A 196 -2.69 1.11 23.00
CA LEU A 196 -2.71 1.92 21.76
C LEU A 196 -1.30 2.19 21.23
N LEU A 197 -0.33 2.45 22.10
CA LEU A 197 1.08 2.68 21.70
C LEU A 197 1.77 1.37 21.33
N GLY A 198 1.43 0.25 21.97
CA GLY A 198 1.99 -1.07 21.63
C GLY A 198 1.41 -1.67 20.33
N SER A 199 0.31 -1.13 19.82
CA SER A 199 -0.29 -1.56 18.53
C SER A 199 0.16 -0.71 17.33
N LEU A 200 0.97 0.34 17.53
CA LEU A 200 1.53 1.10 16.44
C LEU A 200 2.54 0.23 15.66
N PRO A 201 2.48 0.25 14.32
CA PRO A 201 3.45 -0.49 13.52
C PRO A 201 4.87 0.01 13.78
N SER A 202 5.84 -0.90 13.80
CA SER A 202 7.27 -0.60 14.01
C SER A 202 7.91 0.21 12.87
N GLY A 203 7.20 0.40 11.77
CA GLY A 203 7.54 1.19 10.60
C GLY A 203 6.34 1.28 9.67
N MET A 204 6.35 2.24 8.75
CA MET A 204 5.26 2.44 7.79
C MET A 204 5.35 1.52 6.56
N ILE A 205 6.56 1.05 6.24
CA ILE A 205 6.89 0.31 5.01
C ILE A 205 7.67 -0.95 5.38
N TYR A 206 7.25 -2.11 4.88
CA TYR A 206 8.03 -3.35 5.02
C TYR A 206 9.23 -3.39 4.06
N GLY A 207 9.21 -2.59 3.00
CA GLY A 207 10.29 -2.50 2.02
C GLY A 207 10.33 -3.68 1.04
N GLN A 208 9.17 -4.24 0.75
CA GLN A 208 9.01 -5.40 -0.11
C GLN A 208 9.50 -5.13 -1.54
N ASN A 209 9.07 -4.00 -2.14
CA ASN A 209 9.44 -3.67 -3.52
C ASN A 209 10.95 -3.40 -3.67
N VAL A 210 11.58 -2.81 -2.64
CA VAL A 210 13.03 -2.66 -2.61
C VAL A 210 13.72 -4.02 -2.54
N ASN A 211 13.21 -4.92 -1.69
CA ASN A 211 13.78 -6.26 -1.55
C ASN A 211 13.67 -7.09 -2.84
N ASN A 212 12.61 -6.88 -3.64
CA ASN A 212 12.47 -7.49 -4.96
C ASN A 212 13.61 -7.10 -5.89
N ILE A 213 14.02 -5.83 -5.88
CA ILE A 213 15.16 -5.35 -6.68
C ILE A 213 16.44 -6.06 -6.25
N PHE A 214 16.69 -6.17 -4.94
CA PHE A 214 17.87 -6.89 -4.46
C PHE A 214 17.86 -8.36 -4.86
N SER A 215 16.70 -9.02 -4.74
CA SER A 215 16.55 -10.42 -5.16
C SER A 215 16.79 -10.60 -6.66
N ALA A 216 16.34 -9.64 -7.48
CA ALA A 216 16.54 -9.68 -8.92
C ALA A 216 18.00 -9.46 -9.35
N LEU A 217 18.74 -8.60 -8.63
CA LEU A 217 20.12 -8.23 -8.97
C LEU A 217 21.17 -9.16 -8.37
N SER A 218 20.82 -9.99 -7.36
CA SER A 218 21.77 -10.83 -6.64
C SER A 218 21.70 -12.31 -7.00
N VAL A 219 21.05 -12.67 -8.11
CA VAL A 219 20.93 -14.08 -8.52
C VAL A 219 22.31 -14.70 -8.75
N GLY A 220 22.54 -15.87 -8.15
CA GLY A 220 23.84 -16.53 -8.07
C GLY A 220 24.57 -16.25 -6.74
N TYR A 221 24.12 -15.26 -5.94
CA TYR A 221 24.67 -14.90 -4.62
C TYR A 221 23.57 -14.76 -3.55
N GLN A 222 22.42 -15.36 -3.77
CA GLN A 222 21.24 -15.25 -2.91
C GLN A 222 21.31 -16.09 -1.62
N ASP A 223 22.17 -17.10 -1.58
CA ASP A 223 22.38 -17.93 -0.41
C ASP A 223 23.27 -17.24 0.64
N SER A 224 23.40 -17.84 1.81
CA SER A 224 24.34 -17.34 2.83
C SER A 224 25.78 -17.59 2.37
N ILE A 225 26.53 -16.53 2.19
CA ILE A 225 27.91 -16.54 1.68
C ILE A 225 28.82 -15.62 2.50
N ASP A 226 30.12 -15.86 2.38
CA ASP A 226 31.11 -14.87 2.81
C ASP A 226 31.25 -13.79 1.74
N PHE A 227 31.09 -12.51 2.12
CA PHE A 227 31.04 -11.39 1.16
C PHE A 227 32.40 -11.10 0.49
N TYR A 228 33.49 -11.66 0.98
CA TYR A 228 34.79 -11.64 0.27
C TYR A 228 34.78 -12.48 -1.03
N LYS A 229 33.77 -13.39 -1.16
CA LYS A 229 33.60 -14.22 -2.37
C LYS A 229 32.84 -13.49 -3.49
N LEU A 230 32.29 -12.31 -3.21
CA LEU A 230 31.67 -11.46 -4.23
C LEU A 230 32.73 -11.03 -5.29
N PRO A 231 32.31 -10.64 -6.48
CA PRO A 231 33.23 -10.07 -7.48
C PRO A 231 34.16 -9.01 -6.94
N ILE A 232 33.68 -8.12 -6.07
CA ILE A 232 34.49 -7.23 -5.23
C ILE A 232 34.07 -7.48 -3.77
N PRO A 233 35.02 -7.74 -2.84
CA PRO A 233 34.72 -7.91 -1.42
C PRO A 233 33.88 -6.77 -0.86
N PHE A 234 32.93 -7.08 0.01
CA PHE A 234 31.94 -6.14 0.48
C PHE A 234 31.71 -6.21 2.00
N ILE A 235 31.50 -5.06 2.60
CA ILE A 235 31.08 -4.93 4.01
C ILE A 235 29.98 -3.88 4.07
N CYS A 236 28.91 -4.13 4.82
CA CYS A 236 27.94 -3.06 5.14
C CYS A 236 27.58 -3.05 6.62
N VAL A 237 27.07 -1.91 7.07
CA VAL A 237 26.78 -1.67 8.49
C VAL A 237 25.30 -1.49 8.71
N ALA A 238 24.76 -2.18 9.73
CA ALA A 238 23.44 -1.94 10.30
C ALA A 238 23.59 -1.63 11.80
N THR A 239 22.53 -1.21 12.47
CA THR A 239 22.50 -0.98 13.93
C THR A 239 21.56 -1.99 14.58
N ASP A 240 22.04 -2.73 15.58
CA ASP A 240 21.20 -3.62 16.36
C ASP A 240 20.60 -2.89 17.56
N LEU A 241 19.28 -2.74 17.61
CA LEU A 241 18.57 -2.09 18.71
C LEU A 241 18.57 -2.88 20.02
N VAL A 242 18.82 -4.20 19.97
CA VAL A 242 18.85 -5.06 21.17
C VAL A 242 20.13 -4.86 21.95
N SER A 243 21.25 -4.88 21.25
CA SER A 243 22.58 -4.69 21.86
C SER A 243 23.04 -3.24 21.89
N GLY A 244 22.43 -2.38 21.07
CA GLY A 244 22.87 -1.00 20.86
C GLY A 244 24.19 -0.87 20.09
N LYS A 245 24.70 -1.96 19.49
CA LYS A 245 25.96 -2.01 18.74
C LYS A 245 25.75 -1.92 17.24
N ALA A 246 26.80 -1.58 16.51
CA ALA A 246 26.82 -1.76 15.07
C ALA A 246 26.87 -3.26 14.73
N LYS A 247 26.03 -3.71 13.78
CA LYS A 247 26.14 -5.00 13.12
C LYS A 247 26.91 -4.79 11.83
N VAL A 248 28.10 -5.35 11.77
CA VAL A 248 28.92 -5.35 10.55
C VAL A 248 28.63 -6.65 9.79
N TRP A 249 28.16 -6.50 8.55
CA TRP A 249 27.87 -7.60 7.65
C TRP A 249 29.08 -7.82 6.71
N ASN A 250 29.73 -8.94 6.84
CA ASN A 250 30.78 -9.46 5.95
C ASN A 250 30.52 -10.91 5.53
N GLU A 251 29.43 -11.49 6.02
CA GLU A 251 28.91 -12.80 5.70
C GLU A 251 27.41 -12.86 5.90
N GLY A 252 26.74 -13.86 5.33
CA GLY A 252 25.30 -14.10 5.47
C GLY A 252 24.52 -13.89 4.17
N LYS A 253 23.21 -13.68 4.28
CA LYS A 253 22.38 -13.37 3.11
C LYS A 253 22.52 -11.92 2.73
N LEU A 254 22.97 -11.64 1.51
CA LEU A 254 23.22 -10.30 1.02
C LEU A 254 21.95 -9.42 1.03
N ASN A 255 20.81 -9.96 0.62
CA ASN A 255 19.54 -9.22 0.64
C ASN A 255 19.12 -8.80 2.06
N ILE A 256 19.38 -9.62 3.08
CA ILE A 256 19.12 -9.28 4.49
C ILE A 256 20.05 -8.14 4.95
N ALA A 257 21.33 -8.25 4.59
CA ALA A 257 22.33 -7.23 4.92
C ALA A 257 21.94 -5.88 4.29
N LEU A 258 21.64 -5.85 2.98
CA LEU A 258 21.23 -4.65 2.25
C LEU A 258 19.91 -4.07 2.81
N ARG A 259 18.92 -4.95 3.10
CA ARG A 259 17.66 -4.51 3.67
C ARG A 259 17.80 -3.92 5.08
N SER A 260 18.69 -4.51 5.90
CA SER A 260 18.93 -4.04 7.27
C SER A 260 19.64 -2.69 7.30
N THR A 261 20.67 -2.50 6.47
CA THR A 261 21.47 -1.26 6.45
C THR A 261 20.64 -0.03 6.07
N MET A 262 19.53 -0.20 5.30
CA MET A 262 18.62 0.87 4.87
C MET A 262 17.37 1.03 5.74
N SER A 263 17.23 0.28 6.83
CA SER A 263 16.00 0.27 7.65
C SER A 263 15.89 1.52 8.53
N ILE A 264 15.62 2.68 7.90
CA ILE A 264 15.44 3.96 8.60
C ILE A 264 14.28 3.85 9.60
N PRO A 265 14.52 4.06 10.91
CA PRO A 265 13.47 3.99 11.92
C PRO A 265 12.31 4.95 11.63
N GLY A 266 11.07 4.48 11.84
CA GLY A 266 9.86 5.24 11.55
C GLY A 266 9.42 5.18 10.07
N MET A 267 10.32 4.97 9.12
CA MET A 267 10.00 4.79 7.71
C MET A 267 9.88 3.30 7.37
N PHE A 268 10.93 2.54 7.58
CA PHE A 268 10.97 1.10 7.32
C PHE A 268 10.82 0.27 8.59
N THR A 269 10.17 -0.89 8.47
CA THR A 269 10.17 -1.87 9.57
C THR A 269 11.58 -2.41 9.81
N PRO A 270 12.02 -2.54 11.07
CA PRO A 270 13.29 -3.18 11.39
C PRO A 270 13.37 -4.61 10.86
N VAL A 271 14.57 -5.03 10.47
CA VAL A 271 14.84 -6.42 10.09
C VAL A 271 15.13 -7.24 11.34
N LYS A 272 14.34 -8.28 11.57
CA LYS A 272 14.52 -9.20 12.70
C LYS A 272 15.17 -10.50 12.20
N THR A 273 16.37 -10.77 12.66
CA THR A 273 17.13 -11.98 12.32
C THR A 273 18.06 -12.36 13.47
N ASP A 274 18.24 -13.63 13.73
CA ASP A 274 19.23 -14.21 14.69
C ASP A 274 19.21 -13.55 16.07
N GLY A 275 18.01 -13.19 16.57
CA GLY A 275 17.83 -12.52 17.86
C GLY A 275 18.11 -11.03 17.87
N MET A 276 18.51 -10.45 16.74
CA MET A 276 18.76 -9.02 16.54
C MET A 276 17.53 -8.29 15.99
N VAL A 277 17.45 -7.00 16.25
CA VAL A 277 16.48 -6.06 15.68
C VAL A 277 17.26 -4.97 14.97
N LEU A 278 17.44 -5.12 13.66
CA LEU A 278 18.35 -4.31 12.86
C LEU A 278 17.62 -3.12 12.22
N VAL A 279 18.26 -1.96 12.34
CA VAL A 279 17.87 -0.70 11.70
C VAL A 279 19.04 -0.10 10.96
N ASP A 280 18.83 1.05 10.29
CA ASP A 280 19.84 1.76 9.51
C ASP A 280 21.16 1.94 10.27
N GLY A 281 22.26 1.65 9.58
CA GLY A 281 23.61 1.72 10.15
C GLY A 281 24.06 3.14 10.51
N GLY A 282 23.48 4.16 9.89
CA GLY A 282 23.82 5.56 10.12
C GLY A 282 23.67 6.01 11.57
N MET A 283 22.84 5.30 12.36
CA MET A 283 22.73 5.58 13.79
C MET A 283 24.00 5.27 14.58
N ARG A 284 24.91 4.43 14.07
CA ARG A 284 26.16 4.04 14.75
C ARG A 284 27.40 4.33 13.95
N ASN A 285 27.41 4.06 12.66
CA ASN A 285 28.56 4.26 11.79
C ASN A 285 28.09 4.56 10.37
N ASN A 286 27.92 5.85 10.05
CA ASN A 286 27.43 6.29 8.75
C ASN A 286 28.54 6.36 7.69
N PHE A 287 29.82 6.26 8.09
CA PHE A 287 30.96 6.36 7.20
C PHE A 287 32.09 5.40 7.66
N PRO A 288 32.02 4.11 7.32
CA PRO A 288 32.77 3.03 7.97
C PRO A 288 34.25 2.92 7.53
N THR A 289 35.00 4.01 7.52
CA THR A 289 36.44 4.04 7.18
C THR A 289 37.31 3.38 8.25
N ASP A 290 36.86 3.41 9.51
CA ASP A 290 37.49 2.67 10.63
C ASP A 290 37.47 1.16 10.37
N ILE A 291 36.40 0.64 9.80
CA ILE A 291 36.28 -0.77 9.45
C ILE A 291 37.15 -1.08 8.22
N ALA A 292 37.22 -0.21 7.22
CA ALA A 292 38.11 -0.34 6.08
C ALA A 292 39.59 -0.45 6.52
N LYS A 293 40.01 0.41 7.45
CA LYS A 293 41.34 0.37 8.02
C LYS A 293 41.59 -0.93 8.83
N ALA A 294 40.60 -1.32 9.64
CA ALA A 294 40.69 -2.59 10.39
C ALA A 294 40.73 -3.82 9.46
N ALA A 295 40.10 -3.78 8.30
CA ALA A 295 40.16 -4.80 7.26
C ALA A 295 41.54 -4.86 6.57
N GLY A 296 42.41 -3.86 6.79
CA GLY A 296 43.75 -3.80 6.27
C GLY A 296 43.90 -3.16 4.90
N ALA A 297 43.01 -2.31 4.47
CA ALA A 297 43.15 -1.51 3.25
C ALA A 297 44.31 -0.51 3.38
N ASP A 298 45.12 -0.37 2.34
CA ASP A 298 46.26 0.55 2.33
C ASP A 298 45.82 1.98 2.02
N ILE A 299 44.87 2.13 1.11
CA ILE A 299 44.29 3.41 0.66
C ILE A 299 42.81 3.38 0.87
N ILE A 300 42.27 4.43 1.47
CA ILE A 300 40.85 4.58 1.78
C ILE A 300 40.32 5.83 1.08
N ILE A 301 39.44 5.63 0.08
CA ILE A 301 38.74 6.73 -0.61
C ILE A 301 37.30 6.69 -0.12
N GLY A 302 36.84 7.80 0.47
CA GLY A 302 35.51 7.93 0.99
C GLY A 302 34.69 8.98 0.21
N ILE A 303 33.39 8.68 0.01
CA ILE A 303 32.44 9.65 -0.55
C ILE A 303 31.48 10.06 0.56
N ASP A 304 31.57 11.35 0.97
CA ASP A 304 30.84 11.94 2.11
C ASP A 304 29.58 12.65 1.65
N LEU A 305 28.41 12.07 1.94
CA LEU A 305 27.11 12.70 1.65
C LEU A 305 26.55 13.53 2.80
N SER A 306 27.30 13.68 3.89
CA SER A 306 26.83 14.42 5.06
C SER A 306 26.71 15.90 4.77
N GLU A 307 25.65 16.50 5.26
CA GLU A 307 25.50 17.94 5.42
C GLU A 307 25.91 18.33 6.84
N GLY A 308 26.23 19.60 7.02
CA GLY A 308 26.38 20.17 8.36
C GLY A 308 25.08 20.07 9.17
N PHE A 309 25.08 20.55 10.42
CA PHE A 309 23.85 20.64 11.21
C PHE A 309 22.81 21.47 10.47
N LYS A 310 21.56 20.95 10.45
CA LYS A 310 20.41 21.72 9.94
C LYS A 310 20.21 22.97 10.77
N GLY A 311 20.04 24.12 10.11
CA GLY A 311 19.67 25.37 10.74
C GLY A 311 18.25 25.32 11.32
N TYR A 312 17.94 26.32 12.17
CA TYR A 312 16.62 26.43 12.82
C TYR A 312 15.45 26.34 11.83
N ASP A 313 15.57 26.98 10.67
CA ASP A 313 14.50 27.02 9.63
C ASP A 313 14.41 25.76 8.77
N GLN A 314 15.31 24.80 8.94
CA GLN A 314 15.38 23.57 8.14
C GLN A 314 14.75 22.35 8.83
N ILE A 315 14.31 22.48 10.08
CA ILE A 315 13.68 21.38 10.86
C ILE A 315 12.19 21.69 10.97
N ASN A 316 11.41 21.31 9.95
CA ASN A 316 10.01 21.70 9.82
C ASN A 316 9.02 20.54 9.89
N ASN A 317 9.49 19.30 9.77
CA ASN A 317 8.63 18.12 9.76
C ASN A 317 9.25 16.94 10.52
N LEU A 318 8.47 15.89 10.72
CA LEU A 318 8.87 14.71 11.48
C LEU A 318 10.10 14.02 10.88
N MET A 319 10.24 14.00 9.55
CA MET A 319 11.37 13.39 8.86
C MET A 319 12.66 14.21 9.04
N ASP A 320 12.57 15.55 9.11
CA ASP A 320 13.71 16.40 9.43
C ASP A 320 14.20 16.16 10.85
N ILE A 321 13.26 15.96 11.80
CA ILE A 321 13.59 15.64 13.21
C ILE A 321 14.28 14.28 13.28
N PHE A 322 13.76 13.25 12.61
CA PHE A 322 14.39 11.93 12.58
C PHE A 322 15.77 11.95 11.92
N GLY A 323 15.91 12.62 10.77
CA GLY A 323 17.20 12.77 10.10
C GLY A 323 18.23 13.45 10.99
N ALA A 324 17.88 14.58 11.60
CA ALA A 324 18.74 15.29 12.53
C ALA A 324 19.12 14.43 13.76
N GLY A 325 18.19 13.63 14.27
CA GLY A 325 18.45 12.68 15.37
C GLY A 325 19.46 11.58 14.98
N ILE A 326 19.36 11.02 13.78
CA ILE A 326 20.31 10.03 13.25
C ILE A 326 21.69 10.68 13.09
N ASP A 327 21.77 11.87 12.49
CA ASP A 327 23.01 12.61 12.31
C ASP A 327 23.69 12.93 13.66
N MET A 328 22.92 13.29 14.68
CA MET A 328 23.45 13.54 16.02
C MET A 328 24.02 12.28 16.70
N MET A 329 23.36 11.14 16.53
CA MET A 329 23.77 9.88 17.18
C MET A 329 25.09 9.32 16.61
N GLY A 330 25.33 9.49 15.31
CA GLY A 330 26.52 8.98 14.63
C GLY A 330 27.71 9.97 14.58
N ARG A 331 27.54 11.23 15.00
CA ARG A 331 28.46 12.32 14.70
C ARG A 331 29.91 12.14 15.15
N ASN A 332 30.13 11.78 16.40
CA ASN A 332 31.48 11.63 16.94
C ASN A 332 32.27 10.54 16.20
N SER A 333 31.61 9.46 15.82
CA SER A 333 32.25 8.42 15.02
C SER A 333 32.49 8.86 13.58
N PHE A 334 31.58 9.66 13.01
CA PHE A 334 31.68 10.18 11.68
C PHE A 334 32.88 11.13 11.49
N GLU A 335 33.08 12.10 12.38
CA GLU A 335 34.20 13.06 12.31
C GLU A 335 35.56 12.36 12.43
N ASN A 336 35.66 11.36 13.30
CA ASN A 336 36.88 10.54 13.40
C ASN A 336 37.11 9.71 12.11
N ASN A 337 36.05 9.20 11.52
CA ASN A 337 36.14 8.37 10.34
C ASN A 337 36.52 9.16 9.07
N VAL A 338 36.09 10.42 8.96
CA VAL A 338 36.56 11.33 7.90
C VAL A 338 38.05 11.54 7.95
N MET A 339 38.65 11.64 9.16
CA MET A 339 40.10 11.80 9.32
C MET A 339 40.91 10.54 8.98
N ILE A 340 40.28 9.36 8.93
CA ILE A 340 40.95 8.09 8.58
C ILE A 340 41.10 7.95 7.06
N SER A 341 40.22 8.56 6.26
CA SER A 341 40.27 8.47 4.80
C SER A 341 41.46 9.25 4.22
N ASP A 342 42.15 8.67 3.23
CA ASP A 342 43.24 9.32 2.51
C ASP A 342 42.71 10.39 1.55
N VAL A 343 41.54 10.12 0.93
CA VAL A 343 40.80 11.08 0.11
C VAL A 343 39.35 11.05 0.46
N THR A 344 38.79 12.19 0.84
CA THR A 344 37.34 12.38 1.01
C THR A 344 36.79 13.21 -0.13
N ILE A 345 35.88 12.63 -0.91
CA ILE A 345 35.12 13.33 -1.98
C ILE A 345 33.83 13.80 -1.32
N LYS A 346 33.61 15.12 -1.28
CA LYS A 346 32.41 15.71 -0.64
C LYS A 346 31.63 16.54 -1.65
N PRO A 347 30.55 16.00 -2.24
CA PRO A 347 29.63 16.74 -3.09
C PRO A 347 28.89 17.82 -2.30
N ASP A 348 28.65 18.98 -2.94
CA ASP A 348 27.73 19.99 -2.42
C ASP A 348 26.30 19.55 -2.73
N LEU A 349 25.57 19.11 -1.70
CA LEU A 349 24.19 18.60 -1.80
C LEU A 349 23.19 19.54 -1.13
N GLU A 350 23.55 20.81 -0.91
CA GLU A 350 22.62 21.79 -0.36
C GLU A 350 21.35 21.90 -1.20
N GLY A 351 20.21 21.90 -0.52
CA GLY A 351 18.86 21.93 -1.13
C GLY A 351 18.25 20.56 -1.45
N TYR A 352 18.99 19.47 -1.25
CA TYR A 352 18.48 18.10 -1.44
C TYR A 352 18.40 17.36 -0.10
N ASN A 353 17.40 16.50 0.05
CA ASN A 353 17.22 15.66 1.23
C ASN A 353 17.17 14.17 0.88
N MET A 354 17.07 13.31 1.88
CA MET A 354 17.07 11.87 1.71
C MET A 354 15.88 11.32 0.86
N LEU A 355 14.86 12.12 0.57
CA LEU A 355 13.67 11.76 -0.21
C LEU A 355 13.62 12.44 -1.59
N SER A 356 14.66 13.16 -2.02
CA SER A 356 14.74 13.85 -3.32
C SER A 356 14.96 12.89 -4.48
N PHE A 357 14.04 11.94 -4.68
CA PHE A 357 14.12 10.88 -5.71
C PHE A 357 13.50 11.26 -7.06
N ASP A 358 13.15 12.52 -7.29
CA ASP A 358 12.68 12.93 -8.62
C ASP A 358 13.83 12.96 -9.64
N ALA A 359 13.50 12.78 -10.92
CA ALA A 359 14.49 12.61 -11.98
C ALA A 359 15.46 13.79 -12.10
N GLN A 360 14.99 15.03 -11.88
CA GLN A 360 15.84 16.23 -11.96
C GLN A 360 16.80 16.29 -10.78
N SER A 361 16.34 15.96 -9.56
CA SER A 361 17.17 15.90 -8.36
C SER A 361 18.26 14.83 -8.49
N ILE A 362 17.90 13.63 -8.95
CA ILE A 362 18.86 12.53 -9.21
C ILE A 362 19.93 12.98 -10.19
N ASP A 363 19.54 13.58 -11.32
CA ASP A 363 20.50 14.06 -12.31
C ASP A 363 21.45 15.12 -11.77
N THR A 364 20.92 16.11 -11.05
CA THR A 364 21.75 17.17 -10.46
C THR A 364 22.70 16.61 -9.40
N MET A 365 22.24 15.72 -8.52
CA MET A 365 23.11 15.13 -7.50
C MET A 365 24.20 14.25 -8.12
N TYR A 366 23.89 13.47 -9.16
CA TYR A 366 24.90 12.73 -9.93
C TYR A 366 25.98 13.65 -10.49
N GLN A 367 25.60 14.75 -11.16
CA GLN A 367 26.54 15.73 -11.71
C GLN A 367 27.39 16.39 -10.60
N ARG A 368 26.78 16.75 -9.46
CA ARG A 368 27.51 17.32 -8.33
C ARG A 368 28.52 16.33 -7.74
N GLY A 369 28.18 15.04 -7.69
CA GLY A 369 29.09 13.96 -7.29
C GLY A 369 30.30 13.84 -8.24
N TYR A 370 30.05 13.85 -9.53
CA TYR A 370 31.11 13.84 -10.56
C TYR A 370 32.03 15.05 -10.46
N GLN A 371 31.47 16.25 -10.28
CA GLN A 371 32.25 17.51 -10.13
C GLN A 371 33.05 17.53 -8.84
N ALA A 372 32.53 17.00 -7.73
CA ALA A 372 33.27 16.89 -6.48
C ALA A 372 34.49 15.94 -6.61
N ALA A 373 34.34 14.85 -7.33
CA ALA A 373 35.47 13.96 -7.62
C ALA A 373 36.50 14.61 -8.55
N LEU A 374 36.02 15.36 -9.57
CA LEU A 374 36.89 16.17 -10.43
C LEU A 374 37.65 17.26 -9.63
N ALA A 375 36.99 17.90 -8.67
CA ALA A 375 37.69 18.89 -7.80
C ALA A 375 38.75 18.23 -6.90
N ALA A 376 38.66 16.91 -6.65
CA ALA A 376 39.69 16.13 -5.94
C ALA A 376 40.75 15.51 -6.88
N ALA A 377 40.79 15.89 -8.17
CA ALA A 377 41.63 15.28 -9.20
C ALA A 377 43.09 15.18 -8.81
N ASP A 378 43.69 16.31 -8.31
CA ASP A 378 45.12 16.35 -7.92
C ASP A 378 45.48 15.25 -6.87
N LYS A 379 44.57 15.02 -5.92
CA LYS A 379 44.74 13.98 -4.89
C LYS A 379 44.57 12.58 -5.49
N LEU A 380 43.56 12.39 -6.35
CA LEU A 380 43.30 11.12 -7.00
C LEU A 380 44.43 10.75 -7.99
N ASP A 381 44.97 11.70 -8.73
CA ASP A 381 46.11 11.50 -9.61
C ASP A 381 47.38 11.18 -8.83
N SER A 382 47.57 11.80 -7.65
CA SER A 382 48.68 11.48 -6.74
C SER A 382 48.55 10.05 -6.23
N LEU A 383 47.35 9.62 -5.83
CA LEU A 383 47.08 8.24 -5.44
C LEU A 383 47.28 7.26 -6.60
N LYS A 384 46.83 7.61 -7.81
CA LYS A 384 47.03 6.79 -9.01
C LYS A 384 48.49 6.56 -9.31
N ALA A 385 49.34 7.58 -9.11
CA ALA A 385 50.79 7.43 -9.27
C ALA A 385 51.41 6.43 -8.26
N VAL A 386 50.86 6.39 -7.05
CA VAL A 386 51.26 5.42 -6.00
C VAL A 386 50.73 4.01 -6.31
N ILE A 387 49.48 3.91 -6.76
CA ILE A 387 48.82 2.61 -7.09
C ILE A 387 49.48 1.98 -8.33
N GLY A 388 49.84 2.79 -9.32
CA GLY A 388 50.41 2.30 -10.57
C GLY A 388 49.33 1.74 -11.53
N PRO A 389 49.72 1.29 -12.74
CA PRO A 389 48.76 0.76 -13.73
C PRO A 389 48.21 -0.60 -13.25
N ASP A 390 46.87 -0.72 -13.17
CA ASP A 390 46.21 -2.00 -12.97
C ASP A 390 45.86 -2.61 -14.34
N THR A 391 46.55 -3.68 -14.73
CA THR A 391 46.42 -4.34 -16.03
C THR A 391 45.50 -5.57 -15.99
N MET A 392 45.01 -5.97 -14.81
CA MET A 392 44.18 -7.17 -14.67
C MET A 392 42.69 -6.85 -14.61
N THR A 393 42.00 -7.17 -15.69
CA THR A 393 40.54 -7.34 -15.66
C THR A 393 40.19 -8.53 -14.78
N LEU A 394 39.46 -8.31 -13.71
CA LEU A 394 38.99 -9.38 -12.84
C LEU A 394 38.00 -10.28 -13.60
N GLY A 395 38.42 -11.50 -13.94
CA GLY A 395 37.57 -12.55 -14.52
C GLY A 395 36.59 -13.14 -13.50
N ARG A 396 35.96 -12.30 -12.63
CA ARG A 396 35.03 -12.76 -11.61
C ARG A 396 33.62 -12.93 -12.22
N LYS A 397 32.95 -14.03 -11.86
CA LYS A 397 31.59 -14.28 -12.31
C LYS A 397 30.68 -13.21 -11.70
N ARG A 398 30.06 -12.42 -12.57
CA ARG A 398 29.04 -11.44 -12.19
C ARG A 398 27.75 -12.13 -11.81
N ALA A 399 26.94 -11.52 -10.93
CA ALA A 399 25.57 -11.93 -10.66
C ALA A 399 24.74 -11.91 -11.95
N GLU A 400 23.78 -12.80 -12.04
CA GLU A 400 22.82 -12.81 -13.14
C GLU A 400 21.82 -11.67 -12.94
N ASP A 401 21.54 -10.96 -14.02
CA ASP A 401 20.57 -9.86 -14.05
C ASP A 401 19.24 -10.36 -14.62
N ILE A 402 18.29 -10.69 -13.72
CA ILE A 402 16.95 -11.13 -14.12
C ILE A 402 15.97 -9.99 -14.39
N ILE A 403 16.37 -8.74 -14.24
CA ILE A 403 15.55 -7.61 -14.69
C ILE A 403 15.40 -7.66 -16.22
N ASN A 404 16.47 -8.07 -16.91
CA ASN A 404 16.55 -8.11 -18.37
C ASN A 404 16.61 -9.53 -18.95
N LYS A 405 16.61 -10.57 -18.10
CA LYS A 405 16.75 -11.97 -18.54
C LYS A 405 15.72 -12.86 -17.85
N LYS A 406 15.40 -13.97 -18.54
CA LYS A 406 14.64 -15.07 -17.95
C LYS A 406 15.58 -16.14 -17.43
N VAL A 407 15.22 -16.72 -16.29
CA VAL A 407 15.92 -17.85 -15.68
C VAL A 407 15.02 -19.09 -15.63
N MET A 408 15.62 -20.26 -15.68
CA MET A 408 14.90 -21.52 -15.57
C MET A 408 14.52 -21.79 -14.10
N VAL A 409 13.23 -22.02 -13.84
CA VAL A 409 12.71 -22.38 -12.51
C VAL A 409 12.10 -23.77 -12.55
N ASP A 410 12.64 -24.71 -11.78
CA ASP A 410 12.20 -26.11 -11.75
C ASP A 410 11.13 -26.41 -10.68
N GLY A 411 11.03 -25.56 -9.65
CA GLY A 411 10.08 -25.76 -8.57
C GLY A 411 9.61 -24.44 -7.94
N VAL A 412 8.38 -24.45 -7.43
CA VAL A 412 7.77 -23.32 -6.73
C VAL A 412 7.29 -23.79 -5.37
N GLU A 413 7.68 -23.07 -4.31
CA GLU A 413 7.35 -23.39 -2.90
C GLU A 413 6.77 -22.14 -2.22
N ILE A 414 5.69 -22.31 -1.41
CA ILE A 414 5.12 -21.22 -0.62
C ILE A 414 5.27 -21.56 0.86
N ILE A 415 6.07 -20.78 1.57
CA ILE A 415 6.42 -20.98 2.97
C ILE A 415 5.60 -20.03 3.86
N GLY A 416 5.24 -20.49 5.08
CA GLY A 416 4.41 -19.69 6.02
C GLY A 416 2.90 -19.89 5.85
N VAL A 417 2.50 -20.90 5.07
CA VAL A 417 1.10 -21.29 4.81
C VAL A 417 0.90 -22.78 5.10
N THR A 418 -0.36 -23.19 5.30
CA THR A 418 -0.73 -24.60 5.38
C THR A 418 -0.70 -25.25 4.00
N GLU A 419 -0.64 -26.57 3.93
CA GLU A 419 -0.66 -27.32 2.66
C GLU A 419 -1.92 -27.01 1.82
N ALA A 420 -3.10 -26.92 2.46
CA ALA A 420 -4.35 -26.57 1.79
C ALA A 420 -4.34 -25.15 1.22
N GLU A 421 -3.75 -24.20 1.94
CA GLU A 421 -3.58 -22.81 1.48
C GLU A 421 -2.56 -22.72 0.35
N SER A 422 -1.44 -23.45 0.46
CA SER A 422 -0.44 -23.53 -0.61
C SER A 422 -1.08 -24.07 -1.90
N ALA A 423 -1.84 -25.16 -1.81
CA ALA A 423 -2.56 -25.70 -2.96
C ALA A 423 -3.60 -24.75 -3.55
N TYR A 424 -4.25 -23.94 -2.70
CA TYR A 424 -5.18 -22.90 -3.14
C TYR A 424 -4.45 -21.76 -3.86
N LEU A 425 -3.37 -21.25 -3.29
CA LEU A 425 -2.56 -20.16 -3.86
C LEU A 425 -1.93 -20.60 -5.19
N MET A 426 -1.32 -21.78 -5.25
CA MET A 426 -0.68 -22.32 -6.48
C MET A 426 -1.66 -22.37 -7.67
N LYS A 427 -2.95 -22.61 -7.44
CA LYS A 427 -3.97 -22.57 -8.51
C LYS A 427 -4.23 -21.16 -9.07
N GLN A 428 -3.93 -20.12 -8.29
CA GLN A 428 -4.14 -18.73 -8.70
C GLN A 428 -2.91 -18.14 -9.39
N LEU A 429 -1.72 -18.69 -9.08
CA LEU A 429 -0.48 -18.23 -9.67
C LEU A 429 -0.43 -18.65 -11.15
N LYS A 430 0.02 -17.74 -12.01
CA LYS A 430 0.23 -17.99 -13.45
C LYS A 430 1.57 -18.66 -13.75
N ILE A 431 2.40 -18.85 -12.73
CA ILE A 431 3.72 -19.45 -12.84
C ILE A 431 3.64 -20.99 -12.89
N LYS A 432 4.55 -21.60 -13.63
CA LYS A 432 4.64 -23.07 -13.74
C LYS A 432 6.09 -23.50 -13.61
N ALA A 433 6.32 -24.52 -12.77
CA ALA A 433 7.61 -25.18 -12.69
C ALA A 433 8.06 -25.72 -14.05
N GLY A 434 9.36 -25.72 -14.34
CA GLY A 434 9.94 -26.13 -15.59
C GLY A 434 9.82 -25.10 -16.73
N THR A 435 9.65 -23.81 -16.41
CA THR A 435 9.58 -22.72 -17.40
C THR A 435 10.58 -21.63 -17.12
N MET A 436 10.90 -20.88 -18.19
CA MET A 436 11.71 -19.66 -18.10
C MET A 436 10.86 -18.51 -17.57
N MET A 437 11.32 -17.83 -16.53
CA MET A 437 10.62 -16.74 -15.84
C MET A 437 11.55 -15.55 -15.61
N ASP A 438 10.99 -14.34 -15.59
CA ASP A 438 11.67 -13.10 -15.28
C ASP A 438 11.19 -12.48 -13.97
N LYS A 439 11.74 -11.31 -13.64
CA LYS A 439 11.36 -10.52 -12.45
C LYS A 439 9.86 -10.23 -12.43
N ASP A 440 9.27 -9.87 -13.58
CA ASP A 440 7.85 -9.49 -13.65
C ASP A 440 6.94 -10.69 -13.37
N ASP A 441 7.30 -11.89 -13.84
CA ASP A 441 6.58 -13.13 -13.52
C ASP A 441 6.57 -13.40 -12.00
N PHE A 442 7.69 -13.14 -11.31
CA PHE A 442 7.80 -13.33 -9.84
C PHE A 442 7.01 -12.27 -9.07
N GLU A 443 7.09 -11.00 -9.50
CA GLU A 443 6.35 -9.91 -8.87
C GLU A 443 4.84 -10.03 -9.08
N ASP A 444 4.40 -10.47 -10.24
CA ASP A 444 3.00 -10.80 -10.53
C ASP A 444 2.47 -11.89 -9.60
N ALA A 445 3.25 -12.94 -9.40
CA ALA A 445 2.91 -14.02 -8.48
C ALA A 445 2.87 -13.53 -7.02
N GLN A 446 3.87 -12.76 -6.60
CA GLN A 446 3.94 -12.13 -5.29
C GLN A 446 2.73 -11.20 -5.05
N ALA A 447 2.41 -10.34 -6.01
CA ALA A 447 1.26 -9.44 -5.96
C ALA A 447 -0.07 -10.20 -5.88
N THR A 448 -0.17 -11.34 -6.57
CA THR A 448 -1.34 -12.24 -6.49
C THR A 448 -1.52 -12.79 -5.07
N ILE A 449 -0.44 -13.22 -4.41
CA ILE A 449 -0.48 -13.73 -3.02
C ILE A 449 -0.89 -12.60 -2.06
N LEU A 450 -0.25 -11.43 -2.17
CA LEU A 450 -0.57 -10.25 -1.35
C LEU A 450 -1.98 -9.73 -1.58
N GLY A 451 -2.44 -9.78 -2.82
CA GLY A 451 -3.79 -9.37 -3.23
C GLY A 451 -4.90 -10.17 -2.56
N THR A 452 -4.60 -11.30 -1.93
CA THR A 452 -5.54 -12.03 -1.07
C THR A 452 -5.85 -11.27 0.24
N GLY A 453 -4.94 -10.40 0.70
CA GLY A 453 -5.03 -9.65 1.96
C GLY A 453 -4.75 -10.45 3.22
N ALA A 454 -4.39 -11.72 3.08
CA ALA A 454 -4.06 -12.60 4.22
C ALA A 454 -2.63 -12.39 4.73
N PHE A 455 -1.82 -11.71 3.95
CA PHE A 455 -0.40 -11.48 4.24
C PHE A 455 -0.11 -9.98 4.24
N ASP A 456 0.73 -9.55 5.17
CA ASP A 456 1.24 -8.18 5.26
C ASP A 456 2.61 -8.05 4.56
N TYR A 457 3.28 -9.18 4.36
CA TYR A 457 4.56 -9.25 3.68
C TYR A 457 4.71 -10.58 2.96
N VAL A 458 5.15 -10.51 1.71
CA VAL A 458 5.54 -11.67 0.90
C VAL A 458 6.86 -11.32 0.22
N ASN A 459 7.87 -12.14 0.42
CA ASN A 459 9.13 -12.02 -0.29
C ASN A 459 9.33 -13.23 -1.19
N TYR A 460 9.96 -13.06 -2.35
CA TYR A 460 10.40 -14.19 -3.16
C TYR A 460 11.92 -14.34 -3.10
N GLU A 461 12.36 -15.55 -3.10
CA GLU A 461 13.77 -15.93 -3.15
C GLU A 461 13.97 -17.03 -4.22
N LEU A 462 15.01 -16.89 -5.02
CA LEU A 462 15.53 -17.99 -5.82
C LEU A 462 16.54 -18.76 -4.98
N SER A 463 16.50 -20.08 -4.96
CA SER A 463 17.48 -20.92 -4.28
C SER A 463 18.17 -21.85 -5.28
N GLY A 464 19.45 -22.11 -5.04
CA GLY A 464 20.34 -22.84 -5.91
C GLY A 464 21.53 -21.97 -6.34
N THR A 465 22.64 -22.59 -6.67
CA THR A 465 23.89 -21.89 -7.10
C THR A 465 23.99 -21.68 -8.60
N CYS A 466 23.11 -22.34 -9.38
CA CYS A 466 23.01 -22.23 -10.83
C CYS A 466 21.63 -22.70 -11.29
N GLU A 467 21.29 -22.40 -12.55
CA GLU A 467 20.06 -22.90 -13.18
C GLU A 467 20.02 -24.44 -13.26
N PRO A 468 18.83 -25.06 -13.06
CA PRO A 468 17.56 -24.44 -12.76
C PRO A 468 17.43 -24.04 -11.29
N TYR A 469 16.79 -22.87 -11.03
CA TYR A 469 16.54 -22.38 -9.66
C TYR A 469 15.22 -22.89 -9.12
N ARG A 470 15.10 -22.89 -7.77
CA ARG A 470 13.84 -23.11 -7.08
C ARG A 470 13.30 -21.77 -6.55
N LEU A 471 12.09 -21.41 -6.91
CA LEU A 471 11.41 -20.19 -6.46
C LEU A 471 10.68 -20.45 -5.14
N ARG A 472 10.98 -19.65 -4.13
CA ARG A 472 10.33 -19.70 -2.83
C ARG A 472 9.64 -18.38 -2.51
N PHE A 473 8.35 -18.44 -2.14
CA PHE A 473 7.62 -17.32 -1.58
C PHE A 473 7.57 -17.43 -0.07
N MET A 474 8.17 -16.46 0.62
CA MET A 474 8.19 -16.37 2.08
C MET A 474 7.02 -15.50 2.51
N CYS A 475 5.93 -16.11 3.02
CA CYS A 475 4.71 -15.39 3.39
C CYS A 475 4.66 -15.15 4.90
N ARG A 476 4.47 -13.88 5.30
CA ARG A 476 4.20 -13.52 6.68
C ARG A 476 2.74 -13.07 6.83
N ARG A 477 2.03 -13.71 7.75
CA ARG A 477 0.65 -13.35 8.02
C ARG A 477 0.55 -12.02 8.72
N GLY A 478 -0.34 -11.17 8.22
CA GLY A 478 -0.74 -9.95 8.88
C GLY A 478 -1.77 -10.18 9.98
N PRO A 479 -2.18 -9.09 10.67
CA PRO A 479 -3.30 -9.12 11.58
C PRO A 479 -4.57 -9.58 10.86
N ILE A 480 -5.26 -10.57 11.43
CA ILE A 480 -6.46 -11.15 10.82
C ILE A 480 -7.73 -10.33 11.07
N SER A 481 -7.68 -9.37 11.98
CA SER A 481 -8.81 -8.54 12.40
C SER A 481 -8.51 -7.06 12.17
N GLN A 482 -9.54 -6.25 11.99
CA GLN A 482 -9.38 -4.83 11.68
C GLN A 482 -10.50 -3.98 12.28
N LEU A 483 -10.16 -2.74 12.65
CA LEU A 483 -11.08 -1.67 12.99
C LEU A 483 -10.97 -0.58 11.94
N GLY A 484 -12.07 -0.29 11.24
CA GLY A 484 -12.15 0.77 10.23
C GLY A 484 -12.95 1.96 10.73
N LEU A 485 -12.44 3.16 10.55
CA LEU A 485 -13.12 4.41 10.88
C LEU A 485 -13.15 5.32 9.66
N SER A 486 -14.31 5.90 9.39
CA SER A 486 -14.48 6.90 8.34
C SER A 486 -15.44 7.99 8.75
N GLY A 487 -15.31 9.14 8.10
CA GLY A 487 -16.23 10.25 8.26
C GLY A 487 -16.49 10.91 6.91
N ARG A 488 -17.70 11.37 6.70
CA ARG A 488 -18.08 12.13 5.52
C ARG A 488 -18.91 13.34 5.94
N PHE A 489 -18.61 14.47 5.31
CA PHE A 489 -19.42 15.65 5.33
C PHE A 489 -19.98 15.87 3.94
N ASP A 490 -21.27 16.11 3.78
CA ASP A 490 -21.86 16.51 2.51
C ASP A 490 -23.09 17.39 2.69
N SER A 491 -23.46 18.09 1.61
CA SER A 491 -24.59 19.06 1.63
C SER A 491 -25.97 18.40 1.77
N GLU A 492 -26.08 17.06 1.64
CA GLU A 492 -27.35 16.35 1.78
C GLU A 492 -27.54 15.74 3.17
N GLU A 493 -26.52 15.05 3.71
CA GLU A 493 -26.61 14.36 5.02
C GLU A 493 -25.90 15.10 6.15
N ILE A 494 -25.25 16.23 5.85
CA ILE A 494 -24.44 17.05 6.75
C ILE A 494 -23.22 16.27 7.25
N VAL A 495 -23.37 15.37 8.21
CA VAL A 495 -22.29 14.56 8.79
C VAL A 495 -22.71 13.09 8.88
N SER A 496 -21.83 12.22 8.43
CA SER A 496 -21.97 10.77 8.60
C SER A 496 -20.65 10.18 9.10
N MET A 497 -20.73 9.23 10.03
CA MET A 497 -19.60 8.47 10.54
C MET A 497 -19.81 6.98 10.25
N LEU A 498 -18.76 6.30 9.84
CA LEU A 498 -18.75 4.86 9.60
C LEU A 498 -17.75 4.18 10.52
N VAL A 499 -18.19 3.14 11.18
CA VAL A 499 -17.36 2.29 12.04
C VAL A 499 -17.50 0.85 11.56
N ASN A 500 -16.38 0.17 11.38
CA ASN A 500 -16.34 -1.26 11.05
C ASN A 500 -15.45 -2.01 12.03
N VAL A 501 -15.88 -3.19 12.44
CA VAL A 501 -15.09 -4.14 13.23
C VAL A 501 -15.16 -5.49 12.56
N GLY A 502 -14.02 -5.95 12.05
CA GLY A 502 -13.89 -7.22 11.35
C GLY A 502 -12.99 -8.20 12.11
N PHE A 503 -13.50 -9.41 12.36
CA PHE A 503 -12.74 -10.50 12.98
C PHE A 503 -12.47 -11.58 11.92
N GLY A 504 -11.21 -11.95 11.73
CA GLY A 504 -10.81 -12.98 10.78
C GLY A 504 -11.04 -12.62 9.30
N VAL A 505 -11.23 -11.35 8.98
CA VAL A 505 -11.55 -10.87 7.62
C VAL A 505 -10.36 -10.97 6.64
N HIS A 506 -9.15 -11.15 7.15
CA HIS A 506 -7.93 -11.33 6.37
C HIS A 506 -7.46 -12.79 6.29
N LYS A 507 -8.32 -13.75 6.59
CA LYS A 507 -8.00 -15.18 6.43
C LYS A 507 -8.20 -15.63 4.98
N LEU A 508 -7.34 -16.55 4.51
CA LEU A 508 -7.55 -17.23 3.22
C LEU A 508 -8.69 -18.23 3.27
N GLN A 509 -8.93 -18.85 4.43
CA GLN A 509 -9.90 -19.91 4.63
C GLN A 509 -10.48 -19.81 6.05
N GLY A 510 -11.69 -20.36 6.23
CA GLY A 510 -12.35 -20.42 7.54
C GLY A 510 -13.37 -19.31 7.76
N HIS A 511 -13.60 -18.99 9.02
CA HIS A 511 -14.70 -18.13 9.47
C HIS A 511 -14.25 -16.69 9.64
N SER A 512 -15.13 -15.75 9.28
CA SER A 512 -14.97 -14.32 9.59
C SER A 512 -16.28 -13.68 10.01
N LEU A 513 -16.18 -12.63 10.80
CA LEU A 513 -17.31 -11.81 11.26
C LEU A 513 -17.00 -10.35 10.92
N ASP A 514 -17.94 -9.67 10.32
CA ASP A 514 -17.82 -8.24 9.97
C ASP A 514 -19.04 -7.48 10.47
N PHE A 515 -18.80 -6.49 11.28
CA PHE A 515 -19.83 -5.57 11.77
C PHE A 515 -19.55 -4.17 11.24
N THR A 516 -20.53 -3.55 10.58
CA THR A 516 -20.44 -2.18 10.07
C THR A 516 -21.61 -1.35 10.55
N GLY A 517 -21.36 -0.19 11.16
CA GLY A 517 -22.35 0.76 11.60
C GLY A 517 -22.12 2.15 11.01
N LYS A 518 -23.16 2.76 10.45
CA LYS A 518 -23.19 4.17 10.03
C LYS A 518 -24.06 4.97 10.99
N VAL A 519 -23.52 6.06 11.48
CA VAL A 519 -24.22 7.05 12.31
C VAL A 519 -24.35 8.35 11.50
N GLY A 520 -25.54 8.95 11.53
CA GLY A 520 -25.86 10.16 10.76
C GLY A 520 -27.34 10.22 10.44
N THR A 521 -27.73 10.99 9.45
CA THR A 521 -29.14 11.23 9.11
C THR A 521 -29.86 9.95 8.63
N ASN A 522 -29.15 9.06 7.90
CA ASN A 522 -29.68 7.77 7.47
C ASN A 522 -28.79 6.66 8.07
N PRO A 523 -29.01 6.30 9.34
CA PRO A 523 -28.17 5.30 10.01
C PRO A 523 -28.45 3.90 9.49
N TYR A 524 -27.40 3.06 9.52
CA TYR A 524 -27.54 1.62 9.29
C TYR A 524 -26.58 0.82 10.15
N ALA A 525 -26.95 -0.42 10.41
CA ALA A 525 -26.08 -1.43 10.99
C ALA A 525 -26.14 -2.69 10.14
N LYS A 526 -24.99 -3.31 9.93
CA LYS A 526 -24.84 -4.50 9.10
C LYS A 526 -23.89 -5.47 9.78
N PHE A 527 -24.30 -6.72 9.86
CA PHE A 527 -23.51 -7.85 10.34
C PHE A 527 -23.38 -8.88 9.22
N VAL A 528 -22.18 -9.37 8.96
CA VAL A 528 -21.91 -10.42 7.97
C VAL A 528 -21.07 -11.50 8.61
N TYR A 529 -21.59 -12.73 8.62
CA TYR A 529 -20.81 -13.93 8.87
C TYR A 529 -20.39 -14.53 7.54
N SER A 530 -19.13 -14.91 7.38
CA SER A 530 -18.61 -15.53 6.16
C SER A 530 -17.80 -16.79 6.48
N TYR A 531 -17.97 -17.80 5.64
CA TYR A 531 -17.16 -19.03 5.65
C TYR A 531 -16.50 -19.22 4.30
N ILE A 532 -15.18 -19.13 4.26
CA ILE A 532 -14.36 -19.32 3.07
C ILE A 532 -13.91 -20.77 3.03
N ASN A 533 -14.36 -21.54 2.02
CA ASN A 533 -13.99 -22.92 1.87
C ASN A 533 -12.58 -23.08 1.26
N PRO A 534 -11.95 -24.28 1.30
CA PRO A 534 -10.62 -24.53 0.75
C PRO A 534 -10.49 -24.29 -0.77
N LYS A 535 -11.59 -24.17 -1.51
CA LYS A 535 -11.61 -23.82 -2.94
C LYS A 535 -11.72 -22.30 -3.18
N GLY A 536 -11.86 -21.49 -2.11
CA GLY A 536 -11.96 -20.03 -2.17
C GLY A 536 -13.38 -19.49 -2.33
N MET A 537 -14.39 -20.34 -2.52
CA MET A 537 -15.78 -19.94 -2.56
C MET A 537 -16.26 -19.57 -1.14
N THR A 538 -17.04 -18.52 -1.02
CA THR A 538 -17.45 -17.96 0.28
C THR A 538 -18.95 -18.06 0.44
N LEU A 539 -19.40 -18.73 1.52
CA LEU A 539 -20.77 -18.70 1.98
C LEU A 539 -20.93 -17.55 2.97
N ASN A 540 -21.94 -16.71 2.77
CA ASN A 540 -22.17 -15.53 3.59
C ASN A 540 -23.61 -15.54 4.12
N ALA A 541 -23.76 -15.15 5.39
CA ALA A 541 -25.03 -14.79 6.01
C ALA A 541 -24.96 -13.33 6.46
N LEU A 542 -25.90 -12.53 5.98
CA LEU A 542 -25.97 -11.10 6.28
C LEU A 542 -27.27 -10.80 7.01
N ALA A 543 -27.18 -9.99 8.07
CA ALA A 543 -28.31 -9.33 8.71
C ALA A 543 -28.02 -7.83 8.77
N GLY A 544 -28.96 -7.01 8.34
CA GLY A 544 -28.81 -5.56 8.29
C GLY A 544 -30.09 -4.82 8.64
N VAL A 545 -29.94 -3.61 9.14
CA VAL A 545 -31.04 -2.68 9.38
C VAL A 545 -30.63 -1.30 8.89
N ARG A 546 -31.50 -0.64 8.13
CA ARG A 546 -31.28 0.70 7.60
C ARG A 546 -32.53 1.53 7.80
N TYR A 547 -32.36 2.72 8.35
CA TYR A 547 -33.40 3.75 8.40
C TYR A 547 -33.13 4.78 7.31
N THR A 548 -34.16 5.13 6.55
CA THR A 548 -34.09 6.12 5.47
C THR A 548 -35.17 7.17 5.66
N ASP A 549 -34.75 8.43 5.71
CA ASP A 549 -35.61 9.63 5.75
C ASP A 549 -35.27 10.55 4.61
N ARG A 550 -36.06 10.55 3.51
CA ARG A 550 -35.74 11.33 2.31
C ARG A 550 -36.97 11.83 1.54
N ASN A 551 -36.74 12.94 0.87
CA ASN A 551 -37.67 13.43 -0.14
C ASN A 551 -37.51 12.61 -1.41
N MET A 552 -38.55 11.97 -1.88
CA MET A 552 -38.67 11.38 -3.19
C MET A 552 -39.59 12.25 -4.06
N PHE A 553 -39.33 12.30 -5.36
CA PHE A 553 -40.14 13.00 -6.32
C PHE A 553 -40.77 11.96 -7.25
N SER A 554 -42.04 12.14 -7.56
CA SER A 554 -42.76 11.36 -8.58
C SER A 554 -42.58 11.98 -9.97
N ILE A 555 -42.91 11.22 -11.01
CA ILE A 555 -43.06 11.79 -12.38
C ILE A 555 -44.10 12.91 -12.35
N GLY A 556 -43.72 14.10 -12.86
CA GLY A 556 -44.48 15.35 -12.65
C GLY A 556 -44.09 16.01 -11.31
N ASP A 557 -44.64 17.15 -11.01
CA ASP A 557 -44.25 18.02 -9.87
C ASP A 557 -44.65 17.51 -8.47
N ASN A 558 -45.17 16.29 -8.38
CA ASN A 558 -45.63 15.74 -7.10
C ASN A 558 -44.44 15.28 -6.23
N LYS A 559 -44.20 16.05 -5.16
CA LYS A 559 -43.18 15.75 -4.16
C LYS A 559 -43.74 14.97 -3.00
N PHE A 560 -43.13 13.86 -2.65
CA PHE A 560 -43.47 13.16 -1.42
C PHE A 560 -42.24 12.87 -0.60
N LYS A 561 -42.40 12.92 0.70
CA LYS A 561 -41.39 12.49 1.68
C LYS A 561 -41.77 11.11 2.15
N ILE A 562 -40.79 10.19 2.21
CA ILE A 562 -40.98 8.83 2.71
C ILE A 562 -39.95 8.53 3.78
N ASN A 563 -40.42 7.95 4.89
CA ASN A 563 -39.56 7.41 5.94
C ASN A 563 -39.84 5.93 6.08
N PHE A 564 -38.80 5.14 5.98
CA PHE A 564 -38.94 3.69 6.11
C PHE A 564 -37.75 3.06 6.84
N LEU A 565 -38.02 1.95 7.50
CA LEU A 565 -37.04 1.01 8.04
C LEU A 565 -36.95 -0.18 7.10
N ASP A 566 -35.75 -0.53 6.70
CA ASP A 566 -35.42 -1.72 5.90
C ASP A 566 -34.64 -2.69 6.79
N VAL A 567 -35.18 -3.90 7.00
CA VAL A 567 -34.51 -5.01 7.68
C VAL A 567 -34.22 -6.10 6.68
N ARG A 568 -32.92 -6.29 6.41
CA ARG A 568 -32.44 -7.20 5.38
C ARG A 568 -31.79 -8.44 5.96
N GLN A 569 -32.11 -9.59 5.39
CA GLN A 569 -31.44 -10.87 5.66
C GLN A 569 -31.04 -11.50 4.31
N GLU A 570 -29.79 -11.89 4.16
CA GLU A 570 -29.31 -12.55 2.95
C GLU A 570 -28.52 -13.81 3.30
N LEU A 571 -28.71 -14.86 2.50
CA LEU A 571 -27.83 -16.03 2.47
C LEU A 571 -27.33 -16.20 1.05
N TYR A 572 -26.00 -16.10 0.84
CA TYR A 572 -25.45 -16.09 -0.50
C TYR A 572 -24.07 -16.72 -0.60
N LEU A 573 -23.78 -17.25 -1.78
CA LEU A 573 -22.44 -17.65 -2.21
C LEU A 573 -21.79 -16.49 -2.97
N SER A 574 -20.53 -16.25 -2.70
CA SER A 574 -19.72 -15.22 -3.38
C SER A 574 -18.32 -15.75 -3.69
N ASN A 575 -17.52 -14.92 -4.34
CA ASN A 575 -16.16 -15.27 -4.79
C ASN A 575 -16.15 -16.44 -5.79
N ILE A 576 -17.25 -16.61 -6.53
CA ILE A 576 -17.34 -17.55 -7.64
C ILE A 576 -16.80 -16.84 -8.88
N ARG A 577 -15.68 -17.31 -9.41
CA ARG A 577 -15.06 -16.69 -10.59
C ARG A 577 -15.55 -17.36 -11.86
N TRP A 578 -16.15 -16.59 -12.75
CA TRP A 578 -16.53 -17.00 -14.08
C TRP A 578 -15.90 -16.05 -15.12
N SER A 579 -14.85 -16.50 -15.78
CA SER A 579 -14.05 -15.65 -16.65
C SER A 579 -13.52 -14.42 -15.91
N LYS A 580 -13.90 -13.20 -16.33
CA LYS A 580 -13.56 -11.92 -15.69
C LYS A 580 -14.59 -11.46 -14.67
N PHE A 581 -15.70 -12.20 -14.50
CA PHE A 581 -16.78 -11.86 -13.57
C PHE A 581 -16.63 -12.58 -12.23
N PHE A 582 -16.93 -11.85 -11.16
CA PHE A 582 -17.20 -12.41 -9.85
C PHE A 582 -18.71 -12.51 -9.65
N LEU A 583 -19.19 -13.71 -9.39
CA LEU A 583 -20.60 -13.98 -9.21
C LEU A 583 -20.95 -14.00 -7.71
N LYS A 584 -22.13 -13.43 -7.40
CA LYS A 584 -22.83 -13.53 -6.11
C LYS A 584 -24.22 -14.11 -6.39
N VAL A 585 -24.58 -15.21 -5.73
CA VAL A 585 -25.86 -15.90 -5.95
C VAL A 585 -26.46 -16.21 -4.59
N GLY A 586 -27.73 -15.87 -4.38
CA GLY A 586 -28.33 -16.09 -3.08
C GLY A 586 -29.82 -15.83 -3.01
N ALA A 587 -30.32 -15.91 -1.79
CA ALA A 587 -31.67 -15.54 -1.41
C ALA A 587 -31.63 -14.37 -0.44
N ARG A 588 -32.68 -13.56 -0.50
CA ARG A 588 -32.83 -12.36 0.32
C ARG A 588 -34.25 -12.29 0.86
N ASN A 589 -34.38 -11.78 2.07
CA ASN A 589 -35.61 -11.31 2.66
C ASN A 589 -35.42 -9.86 3.07
N ASP A 590 -36.21 -8.94 2.50
CA ASP A 590 -36.24 -7.51 2.83
C ASP A 590 -37.58 -7.20 3.49
N TYR A 591 -37.57 -6.82 4.76
CA TYR A 591 -38.73 -6.27 5.44
C TYR A 591 -38.68 -4.76 5.41
N TYR A 592 -39.64 -4.17 4.72
CA TYR A 592 -39.85 -2.71 4.72
C TYR A 592 -40.97 -2.32 5.66
N HIS A 593 -40.69 -1.40 6.59
CA HIS A 593 -41.70 -0.77 7.42
C HIS A 593 -41.74 0.72 7.10
N VAL A 594 -42.80 1.17 6.45
CA VAL A 594 -43.01 2.57 6.10
C VAL A 594 -43.69 3.27 7.27
N SER A 595 -42.98 4.19 7.93
CA SER A 595 -43.47 4.88 9.13
C SER A 595 -44.23 6.17 8.81
N SER A 596 -43.91 6.85 7.70
CA SER A 596 -44.68 7.99 7.23
C SER A 596 -44.48 8.23 5.73
N MET A 597 -45.53 8.68 5.06
CA MET A 597 -45.49 9.15 3.70
C MET A 597 -46.29 10.44 3.64
N MET A 598 -45.63 11.57 3.35
CA MET A 598 -46.32 12.87 3.19
C MET A 598 -46.27 13.27 1.73
N ALA A 599 -47.42 13.34 1.08
CA ALA A 599 -47.57 13.82 -0.28
C ALA A 599 -48.30 15.17 -0.25
N LYS A 600 -47.86 16.11 -1.08
CA LYS A 600 -48.43 17.47 -1.16
C LYS A 600 -49.78 17.51 -1.85
N GLN A 601 -50.13 16.50 -2.63
CA GLN A 601 -51.44 16.29 -3.29
C GLN A 601 -51.61 14.79 -3.57
N VAL A 602 -52.18 14.03 -2.68
CA VAL A 602 -52.74 12.72 -2.99
C VAL A 602 -54.22 12.76 -2.57
N THR A 603 -55.07 12.80 -3.54
CA THR A 603 -56.53 12.58 -3.38
C THR A 603 -56.75 11.07 -3.33
N GLY A 604 -56.58 10.47 -2.14
CA GLY A 604 -56.82 9.06 -1.88
C GLY A 604 -56.23 8.65 -0.55
N ASP A 605 -57.01 7.95 0.29
CA ASP A 605 -56.55 7.32 1.53
C ASP A 605 -55.58 6.17 1.19
N TYR A 606 -54.28 6.48 1.04
CA TYR A 606 -53.23 5.46 1.09
C TYR A 606 -53.03 5.05 2.54
N ASP A 607 -53.51 3.87 2.89
CA ASP A 607 -53.23 3.25 4.17
C ASP A 607 -51.72 2.91 4.23
N ILE A 608 -50.95 3.68 5.02
CA ILE A 608 -49.50 3.55 5.20
C ILE A 608 -49.14 2.13 5.65
N ASN A 609 -50.02 1.47 6.42
CA ASN A 609 -49.82 0.05 6.81
C ASN A 609 -49.81 -0.89 5.60
N GLN A 610 -50.39 -0.49 4.47
CA GLN A 610 -50.36 -1.23 3.23
C GLN A 610 -48.99 -1.25 2.55
N LEU A 611 -48.10 -0.35 2.86
CA LEU A 611 -46.75 -0.26 2.30
C LEU A 611 -45.71 -1.07 3.06
N SER A 612 -46.08 -1.59 4.27
CA SER A 612 -45.17 -2.41 5.08
C SER A 612 -45.33 -3.88 4.73
N ASN A 613 -44.27 -4.56 4.29
CA ASN A 613 -44.29 -5.96 3.88
C ASN A 613 -42.88 -6.59 3.88
N ASP A 614 -42.82 -7.90 3.99
CA ASP A 614 -41.67 -8.74 3.67
C ASP A 614 -41.64 -9.06 2.17
N TYR A 615 -40.44 -9.08 1.60
CA TYR A 615 -40.20 -9.42 0.21
C TYR A 615 -39.11 -10.49 0.12
N ILE A 616 -39.49 -11.71 -0.30
CA ILE A 616 -38.57 -12.83 -0.45
C ILE A 616 -38.14 -12.92 -1.90
N SER A 617 -36.84 -12.94 -2.14
CA SER A 617 -36.26 -12.97 -3.47
C SER A 617 -35.07 -13.90 -3.61
N ALA A 618 -34.81 -14.30 -4.85
CA ALA A 618 -33.58 -14.96 -5.27
C ALA A 618 -32.84 -14.02 -6.23
N PHE A 619 -31.52 -13.92 -6.10
CA PHE A 619 -30.76 -12.97 -6.90
C PHE A 619 -29.44 -13.53 -7.41
N VAL A 620 -28.98 -12.96 -8.51
CA VAL A 620 -27.64 -13.19 -9.10
C VAL A 620 -27.03 -11.84 -9.48
N ASP A 621 -25.86 -11.58 -8.96
CA ASP A 621 -25.01 -10.45 -9.37
C ASP A 621 -23.75 -10.97 -10.06
N ALA A 622 -23.39 -10.37 -11.20
CA ALA A 622 -22.13 -10.62 -11.89
C ALA A 622 -21.38 -9.28 -12.02
N ILE A 623 -20.20 -9.18 -11.44
CA ILE A 623 -19.40 -7.94 -11.37
C ILE A 623 -18.03 -8.20 -11.98
N ALA A 624 -17.64 -7.34 -12.94
CA ALA A 624 -16.28 -7.26 -13.47
C ALA A 624 -15.80 -5.82 -13.32
N ASP A 625 -14.87 -5.58 -12.43
CA ASP A 625 -14.33 -4.25 -12.14
C ASP A 625 -12.80 -4.28 -12.19
N SER A 626 -12.24 -3.53 -13.13
CA SER A 626 -10.80 -3.39 -13.36
C SER A 626 -10.30 -1.94 -13.21
N PHE A 627 -11.09 -1.03 -12.64
CA PHE A 627 -10.61 0.32 -12.34
C PHE A 627 -9.46 0.27 -11.33
N ASP A 628 -8.44 1.07 -11.58
CA ASP A 628 -7.30 1.26 -10.67
C ASP A 628 -7.64 2.13 -9.45
N ASN A 629 -8.68 2.96 -9.53
CA ASN A 629 -9.20 3.79 -8.44
C ASN A 629 -10.71 3.99 -8.65
N SER A 630 -11.51 3.90 -7.59
CA SER A 630 -12.97 4.06 -7.72
C SER A 630 -13.43 5.50 -7.88
N TYR A 631 -12.65 6.48 -7.41
CA TYR A 631 -13.03 7.89 -7.44
C TYR A 631 -12.45 8.65 -8.62
N ILE A 632 -11.20 8.34 -8.96
CA ILE A 632 -10.45 8.99 -10.03
C ILE A 632 -9.70 7.90 -10.81
N PRO A 633 -10.42 7.05 -11.56
CA PRO A 633 -9.77 6.00 -12.33
C PRO A 633 -8.89 6.61 -13.43
N THR A 634 -7.72 5.99 -13.65
CA THR A 634 -6.82 6.36 -14.76
C THR A 634 -6.76 5.27 -15.83
N LYS A 635 -7.23 4.07 -15.49
CA LYS A 635 -7.38 2.93 -16.42
C LYS A 635 -8.47 1.99 -15.96
N GLY A 636 -8.99 1.18 -16.90
CA GLY A 636 -9.90 0.10 -16.61
C GLY A 636 -11.34 0.32 -17.05
N ARG A 637 -12.21 -0.57 -16.58
CA ARG A 637 -13.67 -0.55 -16.83
C ARG A 637 -14.40 -1.28 -15.72
N SER A 638 -15.69 -0.96 -15.54
CA SER A 638 -16.57 -1.64 -14.58
C SER A 638 -17.84 -2.07 -15.28
N LEU A 639 -18.24 -3.33 -15.10
CA LEU A 639 -19.48 -3.90 -15.61
C LEU A 639 -20.18 -4.61 -14.44
N LYS A 640 -21.48 -4.35 -14.28
CA LYS A 640 -22.34 -5.03 -13.31
C LYS A 640 -23.61 -5.48 -14.01
N LEU A 641 -23.98 -6.75 -13.84
CA LEU A 641 -25.23 -7.34 -14.22
C LEU A 641 -25.91 -7.85 -12.97
N SER A 642 -27.17 -7.52 -12.75
CA SER A 642 -27.94 -8.02 -11.61
C SER A 642 -29.30 -8.49 -12.10
N TYR A 643 -29.70 -9.65 -11.59
CA TYR A 643 -31.05 -10.18 -11.77
C TYR A 643 -31.60 -10.58 -10.42
N GLU A 644 -32.84 -10.21 -10.15
CA GLU A 644 -33.56 -10.57 -8.93
C GLU A 644 -35.00 -10.97 -9.27
N TRP A 645 -35.42 -12.10 -8.74
CA TRP A 645 -36.77 -12.57 -8.79
C TRP A 645 -37.40 -12.49 -7.41
N VAL A 646 -38.41 -11.62 -7.28
CA VAL A 646 -39.18 -11.41 -6.04
C VAL A 646 -40.46 -12.22 -6.15
N PHE A 647 -40.61 -13.24 -5.29
CA PHE A 647 -41.65 -14.26 -5.45
C PHE A 647 -42.50 -14.52 -4.20
N GLY A 648 -42.19 -13.91 -3.09
CA GLY A 648 -42.91 -14.11 -1.85
C GLY A 648 -42.99 -12.87 -1.00
N GLY A 649 -44.02 -12.77 -0.14
CA GLY A 649 -44.21 -11.71 0.80
C GLY A 649 -45.21 -12.04 1.90
N PHE A 650 -45.03 -11.42 3.05
CA PHE A 650 -45.90 -11.54 4.21
C PHE A 650 -45.97 -10.17 4.93
N PRO A 651 -47.11 -9.78 5.50
CA PRO A 651 -48.39 -10.50 5.56
C PRO A 651 -49.20 -10.46 4.27
N ARG A 652 -48.74 -9.67 3.27
CA ARG A 652 -49.51 -9.44 2.05
C ARG A 652 -48.94 -10.20 0.86
N LYS A 653 -49.79 -10.90 0.15
CA LYS A 653 -49.43 -11.48 -1.14
C LYS A 653 -49.41 -10.37 -2.21
N PHE A 654 -48.45 -10.43 -3.10
CA PHE A 654 -48.36 -9.57 -4.29
C PHE A 654 -48.02 -10.45 -5.50
N ASN A 655 -48.14 -9.87 -6.69
CA ASN A 655 -47.75 -10.55 -7.92
C ASN A 655 -46.23 -10.66 -8.00
N ASN A 656 -45.73 -11.82 -8.41
CA ASN A 656 -44.29 -11.99 -8.61
C ASN A 656 -43.78 -11.03 -9.66
N PHE A 657 -42.60 -10.47 -9.43
CA PHE A 657 -41.95 -9.61 -10.38
C PHE A 657 -40.45 -9.88 -10.48
N HIS A 658 -39.84 -9.43 -11.56
CA HIS A 658 -38.44 -9.60 -11.83
C HIS A 658 -37.77 -8.24 -12.03
N THR A 659 -36.52 -8.11 -11.58
CA THR A 659 -35.72 -6.92 -11.84
C THR A 659 -34.45 -7.32 -12.60
N PHE A 660 -34.16 -6.58 -13.65
CA PHE A 660 -32.94 -6.69 -14.43
C PHE A 660 -32.21 -5.36 -14.35
N GLN A 661 -30.90 -5.40 -14.04
CA GLN A 661 -30.08 -4.20 -14.01
C GLN A 661 -28.76 -4.45 -14.73
N PHE A 662 -28.40 -3.51 -15.58
CA PHE A 662 -27.10 -3.41 -16.22
C PHE A 662 -26.45 -2.08 -15.84
N SER A 663 -25.16 -2.08 -15.52
CA SER A 663 -24.34 -0.89 -15.33
C SER A 663 -22.98 -1.12 -15.98
N GLY A 664 -22.61 -0.22 -16.88
CA GLY A 664 -21.34 -0.26 -17.59
C GLY A 664 -20.64 1.09 -17.55
N LYS A 665 -19.35 1.11 -17.24
CA LYS A 665 -18.50 2.29 -17.26
C LYS A 665 -17.17 1.93 -17.90
N TRP A 666 -16.68 2.77 -18.81
CA TRP A 666 -15.43 2.59 -19.51
C TRP A 666 -14.58 3.84 -19.38
N LEU A 667 -13.29 3.71 -19.17
CA LEU A 667 -12.37 4.83 -19.20
C LEU A 667 -11.65 4.88 -20.55
N LEU A 668 -11.67 6.05 -21.18
CA LEU A 668 -10.92 6.39 -22.38
C LEU A 668 -9.96 7.53 -22.03
N GLY A 669 -8.66 7.33 -22.25
CA GLY A 669 -7.63 8.31 -21.88
C GLY A 669 -6.77 7.85 -20.69
N GLY A 670 -6.38 8.78 -19.82
CA GLY A 670 -5.47 8.51 -18.70
C GLY A 670 -5.56 9.54 -17.58
N ASP A 671 -4.45 9.81 -16.91
CA ASP A 671 -4.41 10.68 -15.73
C ASP A 671 -4.65 12.17 -16.06
N ILE A 672 -4.06 12.67 -17.18
CA ILE A 672 -4.17 14.09 -17.55
C ILE A 672 -5.55 14.40 -18.14
N PHE A 673 -6.01 13.57 -19.05
CA PHE A 673 -7.32 13.67 -19.70
C PHE A 673 -7.98 12.31 -19.71
N ALA A 674 -9.25 12.27 -19.32
CA ALA A 674 -10.06 11.07 -19.36
C ALA A 674 -11.50 11.39 -19.74
N ALA A 675 -12.10 10.56 -20.58
CA ALA A 675 -13.52 10.53 -20.85
C ALA A 675 -14.09 9.19 -20.35
N MET A 676 -15.13 9.24 -19.54
CA MET A 676 -15.75 8.06 -18.95
C MET A 676 -17.22 7.97 -19.37
N PRO A 677 -17.53 7.37 -20.53
CA PRO A 677 -18.88 7.03 -20.88
C PRO A 677 -19.45 5.97 -19.93
N SER A 678 -20.73 6.09 -19.60
CA SER A 678 -21.46 5.14 -18.77
C SER A 678 -22.85 4.86 -19.34
N ILE A 679 -23.35 3.66 -19.10
CA ILE A 679 -24.70 3.22 -19.38
C ILE A 679 -25.23 2.48 -18.18
N ASP A 680 -26.35 2.93 -17.64
CA ASP A 680 -27.11 2.26 -16.61
C ASP A 680 -28.51 1.98 -17.13
N ALA A 681 -28.98 0.75 -17.03
CA ALA A 681 -30.33 0.38 -17.47
C ALA A 681 -30.99 -0.52 -16.41
N ARG A 682 -32.28 -0.32 -16.16
CA ARG A 682 -33.05 -1.16 -15.25
C ARG A 682 -34.44 -1.42 -15.81
N TYR A 683 -34.87 -2.67 -15.76
CA TYR A 683 -36.16 -3.14 -16.22
C TYR A 683 -36.87 -3.92 -15.11
N LEU A 684 -38.13 -3.57 -14.88
CA LEU A 684 -39.05 -4.22 -13.95
C LEU A 684 -40.10 -5.01 -14.76
N LEU A 685 -40.15 -6.32 -14.60
CA LEU A 685 -41.12 -7.17 -15.30
C LEU A 685 -42.11 -7.73 -14.28
N GLY A 686 -43.34 -7.27 -14.34
CA GLY A 686 -44.41 -7.66 -13.45
C GLY A 686 -45.44 -6.56 -13.29
N SER A 687 -46.62 -6.87 -12.70
CA SER A 687 -47.61 -5.90 -12.31
C SER A 687 -47.49 -5.50 -10.85
N ASP A 688 -47.86 -4.27 -10.50
CA ASP A 688 -47.95 -3.77 -9.12
C ASP A 688 -46.64 -3.86 -8.34
N VAL A 689 -45.53 -3.44 -8.99
CA VAL A 689 -44.21 -3.42 -8.36
C VAL A 689 -44.20 -2.51 -7.12
N PRO A 690 -43.82 -3.00 -5.94
CA PRO A 690 -43.84 -2.19 -4.72
C PRO A 690 -42.88 -1.01 -4.75
N VAL A 691 -43.26 0.09 -4.08
CA VAL A 691 -42.49 1.36 -4.02
C VAL A 691 -41.00 1.17 -3.71
N PRO A 692 -40.57 0.31 -2.78
CA PRO A 692 -39.15 0.10 -2.51
C PRO A 692 -38.33 -0.45 -3.70
N TYR A 693 -38.99 -1.03 -4.69
CA TYR A 693 -38.34 -1.62 -5.89
C TYR A 693 -38.47 -0.75 -7.15
N THR A 694 -39.18 0.38 -7.08
CA THR A 694 -39.33 1.29 -8.24
C THR A 694 -37.97 1.79 -8.72
N ASN A 695 -37.90 2.06 -10.01
CA ASN A 695 -36.72 2.70 -10.60
C ASN A 695 -36.54 4.10 -10.03
N THR A 696 -35.30 4.45 -9.70
CA THR A 696 -34.96 5.75 -9.10
C THR A 696 -33.68 6.34 -9.69
N ILE A 697 -33.71 7.66 -9.96
CA ILE A 697 -32.50 8.42 -10.34
C ILE A 697 -32.30 9.58 -9.38
N GLY A 698 -31.07 10.07 -9.27
CA GLY A 698 -30.73 11.28 -8.53
C GLY A 698 -29.54 11.13 -7.59
N GLY A 699 -29.13 12.25 -7.03
CA GLY A 699 -27.93 12.34 -6.20
C GLY A 699 -26.63 12.06 -6.98
N THR A 700 -25.50 12.08 -6.26
CA THR A 700 -24.17 11.88 -6.83
C THR A 700 -23.60 10.48 -6.57
N MET A 701 -24.30 9.67 -5.76
CA MET A 701 -23.87 8.32 -5.36
C MET A 701 -24.87 7.26 -5.77
N ALA A 702 -24.39 6.16 -6.34
CA ALA A 702 -25.21 4.96 -6.61
C ALA A 702 -25.63 4.29 -5.29
N GLY A 703 -26.91 3.88 -5.22
CA GLY A 703 -27.42 3.09 -4.10
C GLY A 703 -27.46 3.81 -2.74
N ARG A 704 -27.44 5.14 -2.72
CA ARG A 704 -27.37 5.92 -1.49
C ARG A 704 -28.59 5.75 -0.58
N TYR A 705 -29.77 5.88 -1.12
CA TYR A 705 -31.04 5.79 -0.37
C TYR A 705 -31.77 4.47 -0.66
N LEU A 706 -31.74 4.04 -1.90
CA LEU A 706 -32.27 2.77 -2.37
C LEU A 706 -31.18 2.08 -3.20
N ASP A 707 -31.03 0.78 -3.06
CA ASP A 707 -29.94 0.03 -3.70
C ASP A 707 -29.91 0.13 -5.22
N GLN A 708 -31.07 0.34 -5.83
CA GLN A 708 -31.27 0.51 -7.28
C GLN A 708 -31.09 1.94 -7.77
N GLN A 709 -30.85 2.92 -6.90
CA GLN A 709 -30.71 4.32 -7.28
C GLN A 709 -29.53 4.53 -8.23
N ILE A 710 -29.81 5.15 -9.38
CA ILE A 710 -28.82 5.53 -10.40
C ILE A 710 -28.47 7.01 -10.20
N PRO A 711 -27.18 7.39 -10.08
CA PRO A 711 -26.76 8.78 -9.96
C PRO A 711 -27.17 9.59 -11.18
N PHE A 712 -27.69 10.80 -10.95
CA PHE A 712 -28.09 11.70 -12.03
C PHE A 712 -27.81 13.15 -11.63
N MET A 713 -27.05 13.86 -12.45
CA MET A 713 -26.65 15.23 -12.19
C MET A 713 -27.85 16.18 -12.30
N GLY A 714 -28.07 17.04 -11.30
CA GLY A 714 -29.16 18.01 -11.27
C GLY A 714 -30.47 17.51 -10.66
N ILE A 715 -30.50 16.28 -10.14
CA ILE A 715 -31.63 15.78 -9.34
C ILE A 715 -31.11 15.51 -7.94
N ASP A 716 -31.57 16.34 -6.98
CA ASP A 716 -31.24 16.14 -5.57
C ASP A 716 -32.04 14.97 -4.99
N ASN A 717 -31.46 14.24 -4.04
CA ASN A 717 -32.06 13.07 -3.39
C ASN A 717 -32.41 11.94 -4.39
N ALA A 718 -33.69 11.56 -4.54
CA ALA A 718 -34.15 10.49 -5.40
C ALA A 718 -35.46 10.84 -6.10
N ALA A 719 -35.54 10.54 -7.39
CA ALA A 719 -36.75 10.69 -8.20
C ALA A 719 -37.21 9.32 -8.68
N ALA A 720 -38.48 8.98 -8.46
CA ALA A 720 -39.07 7.74 -8.94
C ALA A 720 -39.35 7.83 -10.46
N MET A 721 -39.07 6.73 -11.16
CA MET A 721 -39.18 6.57 -12.61
C MET A 721 -40.15 5.43 -12.95
N GLN A 722 -40.49 5.30 -14.23
CA GLN A 722 -41.31 4.24 -14.74
C GLN A 722 -40.67 2.87 -14.74
N THR A 723 -41.36 1.86 -15.22
CA THR A 723 -41.00 0.44 -15.24
C THR A 723 -39.65 0.17 -15.93
N MET A 724 -39.37 0.88 -17.01
CA MET A 724 -38.11 0.81 -17.74
C MET A 724 -37.36 2.12 -17.61
N LEU A 725 -36.07 2.01 -17.36
CA LEU A 725 -35.20 3.16 -17.19
C LEU A 725 -33.86 2.86 -17.88
N ALA A 726 -33.42 3.80 -18.71
CA ALA A 726 -32.09 3.83 -19.30
C ALA A 726 -31.44 5.19 -19.03
N VAL A 727 -30.20 5.18 -18.56
CA VAL A 727 -29.41 6.38 -18.27
C VAL A 727 -28.08 6.28 -18.99
N GLY A 728 -27.82 7.20 -19.92
CA GLY A 728 -26.49 7.40 -20.53
C GLY A 728 -25.76 8.52 -19.79
N GLY A 729 -24.49 8.35 -19.54
CA GLY A 729 -23.65 9.35 -18.89
C GLY A 729 -22.30 9.54 -19.60
N LEU A 730 -21.74 10.73 -19.48
CA LEU A 730 -20.39 11.05 -19.92
C LEU A 730 -19.74 11.99 -18.92
N ASP A 731 -18.64 11.57 -18.32
CA ASP A 731 -17.76 12.40 -17.49
C ASP A 731 -16.48 12.69 -18.28
N VAL A 732 -16.21 13.96 -18.57
CA VAL A 732 -15.00 14.42 -19.26
C VAL A 732 -14.14 15.16 -18.26
N ARG A 733 -13.00 14.55 -17.90
CA ARG A 733 -12.14 15.02 -16.82
C ARG A 733 -10.79 15.51 -17.32
N PHE A 734 -10.33 16.62 -16.73
CA PHE A 734 -9.02 17.20 -16.93
C PHE A 734 -8.30 17.32 -15.57
N LYS A 735 -7.02 16.92 -15.53
CA LYS A 735 -6.14 17.18 -14.41
C LYS A 735 -5.58 18.59 -14.52
N LEU A 736 -5.89 19.45 -13.55
CA LEU A 736 -5.42 20.84 -13.52
C LEU A 736 -3.98 20.92 -12.98
N PHE A 737 -3.73 20.29 -11.85
CA PHE A 737 -2.42 20.17 -11.20
C PHE A 737 -2.46 18.97 -10.23
N LYS A 738 -1.37 18.71 -9.51
CA LYS A 738 -1.24 17.53 -8.64
C LYS A 738 -2.49 17.33 -7.76
N ASN A 739 -3.14 16.15 -7.90
CA ASN A 739 -4.34 15.75 -7.15
C ASN A 739 -5.61 16.59 -7.39
N ASN A 740 -5.62 17.49 -8.37
CA ASN A 740 -6.76 18.40 -8.65
C ASN A 740 -7.31 18.14 -10.04
N TYR A 741 -8.61 17.93 -10.13
CA TYR A 741 -9.31 17.54 -11.35
C TYR A 741 -10.57 18.37 -11.54
N LEU A 742 -10.87 18.69 -12.79
CA LEU A 742 -12.10 19.36 -13.20
C LEU A 742 -12.80 18.46 -14.21
N SER A 743 -14.10 18.22 -14.02
CA SER A 743 -14.91 17.40 -14.91
C SER A 743 -16.17 18.13 -15.39
N GLY A 744 -16.49 17.96 -16.66
CA GLY A 744 -17.84 18.18 -17.18
C GLY A 744 -18.62 16.87 -17.16
N VAL A 745 -19.75 16.85 -16.46
CA VAL A 745 -20.60 15.66 -16.34
C VAL A 745 -21.91 15.88 -17.06
N PHE A 746 -22.30 14.90 -17.90
CA PHE A 746 -23.54 14.93 -18.69
C PHE A 746 -24.29 13.63 -18.48
N ASN A 747 -25.60 13.71 -18.28
CA ASN A 747 -26.50 12.57 -18.17
C ASN A 747 -27.72 12.77 -19.03
N TYR A 748 -28.20 11.68 -19.63
CA TYR A 748 -29.49 11.60 -20.32
C TYR A 748 -30.22 10.36 -19.83
N ALA A 749 -31.46 10.53 -19.37
CA ALA A 749 -32.32 9.45 -18.90
C ALA A 749 -33.59 9.38 -19.76
N ALA A 750 -33.97 8.18 -20.15
CA ALA A 750 -35.27 7.88 -20.76
C ALA A 750 -35.99 6.84 -19.91
N THR A 751 -37.27 7.08 -19.61
CA THR A 751 -38.11 6.18 -18.83
C THR A 751 -39.48 6.00 -19.49
N PHE A 752 -39.99 4.76 -19.46
CA PHE A 752 -41.24 4.37 -20.13
C PHE A 752 -41.80 3.10 -19.53
N ASP A 753 -43.08 2.79 -19.78
CA ASP A 753 -43.73 1.59 -19.22
C ASP A 753 -43.83 0.41 -20.20
N ASP A 754 -43.90 0.63 -21.52
CA ASP A 754 -43.95 -0.43 -22.53
C ASP A 754 -42.86 -0.23 -23.61
N PHE A 755 -42.27 -1.31 -24.12
CA PHE A 755 -41.35 -1.27 -25.27
C PHE A 755 -41.96 -0.70 -26.55
N LYS A 756 -43.31 -0.76 -26.68
CA LYS A 756 -44.02 -0.17 -27.83
C LYS A 756 -43.91 1.34 -27.86
N ASP A 757 -43.77 1.96 -26.69
CA ASP A 757 -43.65 3.39 -26.54
C ASP A 757 -42.40 3.96 -27.21
N ILE A 758 -41.31 3.15 -27.27
CA ILE A 758 -40.06 3.51 -27.95
C ILE A 758 -40.25 3.69 -29.44
N ASN A 759 -41.04 2.83 -30.08
CA ASN A 759 -41.20 2.84 -31.54
C ASN A 759 -41.94 4.07 -32.07
N SER A 760 -42.78 4.68 -31.25
CA SER A 760 -43.53 5.89 -31.61
C SER A 760 -42.99 7.15 -30.96
N TRP A 761 -41.99 7.04 -30.03
CA TRP A 761 -41.56 8.10 -29.10
C TRP A 761 -42.81 8.85 -28.59
N SER A 762 -43.73 8.05 -28.05
CA SER A 762 -45.06 8.48 -27.67
C SER A 762 -45.05 9.48 -26.51
N SER A 763 -46.22 10.09 -26.20
CA SER A 763 -46.41 10.97 -25.04
C SER A 763 -46.11 10.30 -23.69
N ASP A 764 -45.89 8.97 -23.67
CA ASP A 764 -45.69 8.13 -22.50
C ASP A 764 -44.17 7.84 -22.24
N VAL A 765 -43.27 8.33 -23.11
CA VAL A 765 -41.83 8.36 -22.88
C VAL A 765 -41.43 9.67 -22.25
N TYR A 766 -40.88 9.61 -21.05
CA TYR A 766 -40.32 10.79 -20.38
C TYR A 766 -38.78 10.76 -20.46
N ASP A 767 -38.22 11.88 -20.88
CA ASP A 767 -36.80 12.05 -20.96
C ASP A 767 -36.29 13.22 -20.14
N TYR A 768 -35.09 13.05 -19.62
CA TYR A 768 -34.46 14.04 -18.77
C TYR A 768 -32.98 14.19 -19.14
N PHE A 769 -32.53 15.44 -19.12
CA PHE A 769 -31.15 15.82 -19.34
C PHE A 769 -30.58 16.45 -18.07
N GLY A 770 -29.37 16.06 -17.68
CA GLY A 770 -28.64 16.64 -16.57
C GLY A 770 -27.22 17.01 -16.97
N CYS A 771 -26.71 18.12 -16.47
CA CYS A 771 -25.33 18.51 -16.69
C CYS A 771 -24.77 19.22 -15.45
N GLY A 772 -23.44 19.18 -15.31
CA GLY A 772 -22.76 19.86 -14.21
C GLY A 772 -21.26 20.00 -14.45
N LEU A 773 -20.68 20.96 -13.76
CA LEU A 773 -19.24 21.13 -13.64
C LEU A 773 -18.81 20.69 -12.24
N GLN A 774 -17.90 19.72 -12.18
CA GLN A 774 -17.43 19.12 -10.94
C GLN A 774 -15.93 19.33 -10.75
N TYR A 775 -15.54 19.83 -9.60
CA TYR A 775 -14.16 19.88 -9.14
C TYR A 775 -13.92 18.78 -8.10
N VAL A 776 -12.79 18.09 -8.23
CA VAL A 776 -12.37 17.03 -7.30
C VAL A 776 -10.92 17.25 -6.87
N TYR A 777 -10.70 17.33 -5.55
CA TYR A 777 -9.39 17.27 -4.95
C TYR A 777 -9.19 15.92 -4.25
N ASN A 778 -8.20 15.15 -4.68
CA ASN A 778 -7.89 13.83 -4.11
C ASN A 778 -7.04 14.00 -2.84
N SER A 779 -7.71 14.03 -1.69
CA SER A 779 -7.06 14.20 -0.39
C SER A 779 -6.83 12.85 0.33
N ILE A 780 -5.98 12.87 1.35
CA ILE A 780 -5.70 11.68 2.21
C ILE A 780 -6.90 11.23 3.05
N ILE A 781 -7.86 12.13 3.30
CA ILE A 781 -9.10 11.83 4.03
C ILE A 781 -10.26 11.45 3.11
N GLY A 782 -9.98 11.19 1.84
CA GLY A 782 -10.95 10.94 0.79
C GLY A 782 -11.14 12.14 -0.15
N PRO A 783 -11.89 11.98 -1.25
CA PRO A 783 -12.09 13.03 -2.22
C PRO A 783 -12.88 14.20 -1.63
N VAL A 784 -12.43 15.41 -1.94
CA VAL A 784 -13.21 16.65 -1.75
C VAL A 784 -13.85 16.97 -3.09
N LYS A 785 -15.18 16.90 -3.17
CA LYS A 785 -15.96 17.10 -4.41
C LYS A 785 -16.85 18.32 -4.25
N GLY A 786 -16.82 19.21 -5.21
CA GLY A 786 -17.78 20.29 -5.34
C GLY A 786 -18.34 20.32 -6.76
N ASN A 787 -19.64 20.39 -6.93
CA ASN A 787 -20.23 20.56 -8.24
C ASN A 787 -21.36 21.62 -8.26
N ILE A 788 -21.54 22.21 -9.42
CA ILE A 788 -22.69 23.02 -9.78
C ILE A 788 -23.39 22.30 -10.92
N HIS A 789 -24.69 22.12 -10.81
CA HIS A 789 -25.44 21.27 -11.72
C HIS A 789 -26.80 21.85 -12.08
N TRP A 790 -27.35 21.36 -13.19
CA TRP A 790 -28.68 21.66 -13.66
C TRP A 790 -29.30 20.42 -14.31
N SER A 791 -30.63 20.31 -14.26
CA SER A 791 -31.36 19.29 -15.01
C SER A 791 -32.68 19.83 -15.56
N SER A 792 -33.14 19.22 -16.65
CA SER A 792 -34.48 19.50 -17.23
C SER A 792 -35.63 19.09 -16.29
N TYR A 793 -35.36 18.13 -15.37
CA TYR A 793 -36.29 17.66 -14.36
C TYR A 793 -36.63 18.76 -13.34
N ASN A 794 -35.64 19.31 -12.66
CA ASN A 794 -35.82 20.34 -11.63
C ASN A 794 -35.88 21.74 -12.21
N ARG A 795 -35.32 21.98 -13.40
CA ARG A 795 -35.19 23.29 -14.07
C ARG A 795 -34.56 24.37 -13.19
N ARG A 796 -33.68 23.93 -12.25
CA ARG A 796 -32.99 24.80 -11.28
C ARG A 796 -31.53 24.48 -11.26
N VAL A 797 -30.71 25.50 -11.00
CA VAL A 797 -29.29 25.30 -10.71
C VAL A 797 -29.18 24.87 -9.26
N GLY A 798 -28.49 23.78 -9.02
CA GLY A 798 -28.15 23.26 -7.71
C GLY A 798 -26.64 23.21 -7.49
N ALA A 799 -26.25 22.98 -6.26
CA ALA A 799 -24.83 22.75 -5.91
C ALA A 799 -24.72 21.64 -4.87
N TYR A 800 -23.65 20.85 -4.97
CA TYR A 800 -23.34 19.80 -4.03
C TYR A 800 -21.87 19.87 -3.59
N LEU A 801 -21.64 19.70 -2.31
CA LEU A 801 -20.31 19.63 -1.71
C LEU A 801 -20.17 18.36 -0.87
N SER A 802 -19.05 17.65 -1.01
CA SER A 802 -18.72 16.54 -0.11
C SER A 802 -17.24 16.45 0.20
N VAL A 803 -16.91 15.96 1.38
CA VAL A 803 -15.57 15.69 1.87
C VAL A 803 -15.58 14.31 2.50
N GLY A 804 -14.70 13.41 2.06
CA GLY A 804 -14.58 12.05 2.56
C GLY A 804 -15.00 10.99 1.55
N PHE A 805 -14.88 9.74 1.95
CA PHE A 805 -15.22 8.59 1.11
C PHE A 805 -16.74 8.37 1.05
N ASP A 806 -17.20 7.79 -0.05
CA ASP A 806 -18.59 7.41 -0.26
C ASP A 806 -18.89 6.08 0.46
N PHE A 807 -19.90 6.04 1.36
CA PHE A 807 -20.34 4.85 2.11
C PHE A 807 -21.83 4.88 2.49
#